data_f36b4ab9020d5bca5486ec20b6d2f0c1
#
_entry.id   f36b4ab9020d5bca5486ec20b6d2f0c1
#
_cell.length_a   1.000
_cell.length_b   1.000
_cell.length_c   1.000
_cell.angle_alpha   90.00
_cell.angle_beta   90.00
_cell.angle_gamma   90.00
#
_symmetry.space_group_name_H-M   'P 1'
#
loop_
_entity.id
_entity.type
_entity.pdbx_description
1 polymer ?
#
loop_
_entity_poly.entity_id
_entity_poly.type
_entity_poly.pdbx_seq_one_letter_code
_entity_poly.pdbx_strand_id
1 'polypeptide(L)'
;MNKLISAKMIYALIGVVLVIAVFLVYKRQAGQAKVSEFGKYQGYSEAMYGGTKRVSDYLTLSNGTKLAYDFILPTQKDVPANKPLPVLFLYTPYLRTFIIFDEDGKDIISGLYRLKWYEKAYLRVRYWIYDRGNLMDPLFRKKWLGNMVKYGYAVVVVERPGTGASFGKLNPSFEVVAKETNEILNWIAAQKWCDGNIGMYGESWQGAIQLAAASTGNPHLKAIFPAASWIDNYSAIMYSGGVYNKAFSDFFTWSQKFLSSNVITPVDHDKDGIQLAQAREERRSAIVSEKIAEASRKIPFRDSLSPDGNKVWIDTMALYPFIDRINQYGIPVYMTTGWYDLCTRDNFLLYANLTVPKRLVVRPLDHEQVDETQFDLDYAAEAHRWFDYWLKGINNGIMDDPPIHYYLMGADKKYAWNVTDAWPPKNQESVRYYFGPGVTGETTSINNGTLDPSPPTAPEASDNYTVDYTTTSSNHSRWTAVNWTHDYPNMRSNDAKALTYTTPPLEKAAQVTGHPVIHVWLKSDVPDLDIFAYLEEVDGGGNSTYITEGNLRASHRSLGQAPYDNLGLPYHCHYKSDMAPIPAGEPVELAFDLLPTSYLFRKGNRIRVTITCADADNFETPVLNPAPKLHLLRDMNYPSSIQLPIVP
;
A
#
# COMPACT_ATOMS: atom_id res chain seq x y z
N MET A 1 -73.86 23.86 4.84
CA MET A 1 -72.90 23.40 5.87
C MET A 1 -71.66 22.71 5.31
N ASN A 2 -71.78 21.81 4.30
CA ASN A 2 -70.63 21.06 3.77
C ASN A 2 -69.56 21.88 3.00
N LYS A 3 -69.86 23.03 2.41
CA LYS A 3 -68.87 23.89 1.72
C LYS A 3 -67.98 24.70 2.67
N LEU A 4 -68.47 25.06 3.86
CA LEU A 4 -67.67 25.79 4.85
C LEU A 4 -66.70 24.88 5.60
N ILE A 5 -67.05 23.59 5.75
CA ILE A 5 -66.16 22.58 6.37
C ILE A 5 -64.99 22.29 5.45
N SER A 6 -65.19 22.23 4.12
CA SER A 6 -64.13 22.02 3.13
C SER A 6 -63.13 23.17 3.08
N ALA A 7 -63.58 24.43 3.17
CA ALA A 7 -62.70 25.58 3.16
C ALA A 7 -61.81 25.66 4.45
N LYS A 8 -62.38 25.36 5.60
CA LYS A 8 -61.60 25.31 6.87
C LYS A 8 -60.55 24.17 6.85
N MET A 9 -60.87 23.02 6.25
CA MET A 9 -59.89 21.93 6.09
C MET A 9 -58.77 22.30 5.11
N ILE A 10 -59.09 23.02 4.02
CA ILE A 10 -58.07 23.47 3.05
C ILE A 10 -57.14 24.51 3.72
N TYR A 11 -57.65 25.46 4.48
CA TYR A 11 -56.82 26.43 5.23
C TYR A 11 -55.97 25.74 6.29
N ALA A 12 -56.49 24.73 6.99
CA ALA A 12 -55.71 23.94 7.94
C ALA A 12 -54.58 23.15 7.25
N LEU A 13 -54.85 22.57 6.07
CA LEU A 13 -53.82 21.85 5.30
C LEU A 13 -52.74 22.80 4.79
N ILE A 14 -53.12 23.98 4.28
CA ILE A 14 -52.15 25.02 3.86
C ILE A 14 -51.32 25.50 5.03
N GLY A 15 -51.92 25.68 6.22
CA GLY A 15 -51.19 26.03 7.44
C GLY A 15 -50.16 24.97 7.84
N VAL A 16 -50.54 23.70 7.78
CA VAL A 16 -49.61 22.58 8.06
C VAL A 16 -48.45 22.50 7.04
N VAL A 17 -48.77 22.69 5.75
CA VAL A 17 -47.73 22.70 4.69
C VAL A 17 -46.78 23.88 4.87
N LEU A 18 -47.29 25.07 5.24
CA LEU A 18 -46.47 26.24 5.53
C LEU A 18 -45.58 26.03 6.79
N VAL A 19 -46.12 25.44 7.84
CA VAL A 19 -45.35 25.11 9.06
C VAL A 19 -44.26 24.08 8.75
N ILE A 20 -44.56 23.04 7.94
CA ILE A 20 -43.56 22.06 7.48
C ILE A 20 -42.51 22.74 6.59
N ALA A 21 -42.91 23.60 5.67
CA ALA A 21 -41.98 24.36 4.83
C ALA A 21 -41.08 25.28 5.64
N VAL A 22 -41.63 26.02 6.62
CA VAL A 22 -40.86 26.87 7.56
C VAL A 22 -39.95 26.02 8.43
N PHE A 23 -40.41 24.87 8.92
CA PHE A 23 -39.59 23.96 9.71
C PHE A 23 -38.46 23.31 8.86
N LEU A 24 -38.72 22.99 7.58
CA LEU A 24 -37.70 22.51 6.66
C LEU A 24 -36.68 23.61 6.30
N VAL A 25 -37.13 24.85 6.12
CA VAL A 25 -36.26 26.01 5.91
C VAL A 25 -35.46 26.33 7.18
N TYR A 26 -36.08 26.26 8.35
CA TYR A 26 -35.41 26.46 9.64
C TYR A 26 -34.40 25.37 9.94
N LYS A 27 -34.72 24.08 9.63
CA LYS A 27 -33.75 22.97 9.68
C LYS A 27 -32.61 23.14 8.68
N ARG A 28 -32.85 23.78 7.55
CA ARG A 28 -31.84 24.07 6.53
C ARG A 28 -30.95 25.27 6.88
N GLN A 29 -31.46 26.18 7.71
CA GLN A 29 -30.73 27.37 8.22
C GLN A 29 -30.11 27.18 9.62
N ALA A 30 -30.58 26.19 10.40
CA ALA A 30 -29.85 25.73 11.57
C ALA A 30 -28.55 25.12 11.05
N GLY A 31 -27.46 25.86 11.10
CA GLY A 31 -26.17 25.46 10.59
C GLY A 31 -25.88 24.02 11.00
N GLN A 32 -25.59 23.16 10.04
CA GLN A 32 -25.18 21.80 10.32
C GLN A 32 -24.05 21.87 11.35
N ALA A 33 -24.20 21.16 12.46
CA ALA A 33 -23.15 21.07 13.44
C ALA A 33 -21.87 20.61 12.72
N LYS A 34 -20.80 21.40 12.84
CA LYS A 34 -19.52 21.05 12.25
C LYS A 34 -18.95 19.83 12.98
N VAL A 35 -18.58 18.80 12.22
CA VAL A 35 -17.94 17.60 12.74
C VAL A 35 -16.64 17.40 12.00
N SER A 36 -15.53 17.37 12.74
CA SER A 36 -14.21 17.05 12.21
C SER A 36 -13.49 16.17 13.24
N GLU A 37 -13.65 14.88 13.07
CA GLU A 37 -13.02 13.83 13.88
C GLU A 37 -12.40 12.82 12.91
N PHE A 38 -11.48 12.03 13.40
CA PHE A 38 -10.88 10.93 12.61
C PHE A 38 -11.98 10.07 11.97
N GLY A 39 -11.94 9.96 10.64
CA GLY A 39 -12.92 9.23 9.85
C GLY A 39 -14.30 9.90 9.69
N LYS A 40 -14.48 11.14 10.17
CA LYS A 40 -15.75 11.87 10.08
C LYS A 40 -15.53 13.34 9.75
N TYR A 41 -16.16 13.80 8.68
CA TYR A 41 -16.03 15.19 8.26
C TYR A 41 -17.33 15.74 7.66
N GLN A 42 -17.93 16.75 8.30
CA GLN A 42 -19.20 17.35 7.86
C GLN A 42 -19.29 18.84 8.24
N GLY A 43 -20.01 19.60 7.44
CA GLY A 43 -20.40 20.96 7.77
C GLY A 43 -19.32 22.04 7.63
N TYR A 44 -18.16 21.73 7.04
CA TYR A 44 -17.06 22.70 6.81
C TYR A 44 -17.05 23.28 5.41
N SER A 45 -17.34 22.50 4.39
CA SER A 45 -17.54 22.95 3.02
C SER A 45 -18.92 22.51 2.50
N GLU A 46 -19.47 23.29 1.59
CA GLU A 46 -20.81 23.02 1.04
C GLU A 46 -20.71 22.21 -0.26
N ALA A 47 -21.59 21.23 -0.44
CA ALA A 47 -21.75 20.51 -1.68
C ALA A 47 -22.52 21.37 -2.70
N MET A 48 -21.79 22.21 -3.44
CA MET A 48 -22.38 23.19 -4.37
C MET A 48 -22.67 22.64 -5.76
N TYR A 49 -22.04 21.54 -6.14
CA TYR A 49 -22.09 21.02 -7.49
C TYR A 49 -22.79 19.65 -7.54
N GLY A 50 -23.63 19.45 -8.56
CA GLY A 50 -24.40 18.22 -8.71
C GLY A 50 -23.98 17.34 -9.90
N GLY A 51 -23.07 17.82 -10.76
CA GLY A 51 -22.61 17.11 -11.94
C GLY A 51 -21.16 17.36 -12.28
N THR A 52 -20.69 16.74 -13.37
CA THR A 52 -19.33 16.86 -13.87
C THR A 52 -19.29 17.07 -15.38
N LYS A 53 -18.26 17.74 -15.88
CA LYS A 53 -17.90 17.81 -17.29
C LYS A 53 -16.49 17.30 -17.45
N ARG A 54 -16.30 16.24 -18.24
CA ARG A 54 -14.99 15.69 -18.59
C ARG A 54 -14.54 16.22 -19.95
N VAL A 55 -13.22 16.45 -20.07
CA VAL A 55 -12.52 16.70 -21.32
C VAL A 55 -11.26 15.84 -21.32
N SER A 56 -10.96 15.20 -22.44
CA SER A 56 -9.76 14.38 -22.63
C SER A 56 -8.94 14.92 -23.78
N ASP A 57 -7.66 15.22 -23.55
CA ASP A 57 -6.78 15.80 -24.56
C ASP A 57 -5.30 15.48 -24.28
N TYR A 58 -4.38 16.02 -25.06
CA TYR A 58 -2.94 15.93 -24.87
C TYR A 58 -2.35 17.22 -24.31
N LEU A 59 -1.51 17.11 -23.30
CA LEU A 59 -0.54 18.16 -22.95
C LEU A 59 0.84 17.77 -23.52
N THR A 60 1.69 18.77 -23.80
CA THR A 60 3.02 18.53 -24.36
C THR A 60 4.07 18.99 -23.35
N LEU A 61 4.98 18.09 -22.97
CA LEU A 61 6.14 18.41 -22.14
C LEU A 61 7.18 19.20 -22.95
N SER A 62 8.11 19.85 -22.25
CA SER A 62 9.19 20.65 -22.87
C SER A 62 10.08 19.88 -23.85
N ASN A 63 10.18 18.55 -23.68
CA ASN A 63 10.89 17.66 -24.59
C ASN A 63 10.07 17.22 -25.82
N GLY A 64 8.86 17.75 -26.00
CA GLY A 64 7.94 17.42 -27.10
C GLY A 64 7.07 16.19 -26.89
N THR A 65 7.19 15.46 -25.76
CA THR A 65 6.37 14.28 -25.48
C THR A 65 4.93 14.69 -25.16
N LYS A 66 3.96 14.09 -25.87
CA LYS A 66 2.53 14.31 -25.65
C LYS A 66 2.00 13.34 -24.60
N LEU A 67 1.42 13.85 -23.54
CA LEU A 67 0.78 13.08 -22.47
C LEU A 67 -0.74 13.21 -22.54
N ALA A 68 -1.43 12.09 -22.56
CA ALA A 68 -2.88 12.06 -22.52
C ALA A 68 -3.37 12.39 -21.11
N TYR A 69 -4.34 13.29 -21.01
CA TYR A 69 -4.95 13.65 -19.74
C TYR A 69 -6.47 13.66 -19.81
N ASP A 70 -7.09 13.44 -18.65
CA ASP A 70 -8.49 13.73 -18.39
C ASP A 70 -8.59 14.90 -17.42
N PHE A 71 -9.47 15.83 -17.74
CA PHE A 71 -9.80 16.96 -16.91
C PHE A 71 -11.29 16.96 -16.59
N ILE A 72 -11.63 17.00 -15.31
CA ILE A 72 -13.00 16.86 -14.81
C ILE A 72 -13.35 18.10 -13.99
N LEU A 73 -14.29 18.89 -14.50
CA LEU A 73 -14.81 20.08 -13.84
C LEU A 73 -16.14 19.79 -13.16
N PRO A 74 -16.38 20.33 -11.98
CA PRO A 74 -17.71 20.35 -11.38
C PRO A 74 -18.68 21.20 -12.18
N THR A 75 -19.92 20.74 -12.29
CA THR A 75 -21.01 21.49 -12.95
C THR A 75 -22.18 21.70 -12.02
N GLN A 76 -22.89 22.81 -12.22
CA GLN A 76 -24.17 23.07 -11.60
C GLN A 76 -25.21 23.27 -12.69
N LYS A 77 -26.23 22.39 -12.75
CA LYS A 77 -27.21 22.35 -13.84
C LYS A 77 -26.56 22.34 -15.22
N ASP A 78 -25.58 21.44 -15.39
CA ASP A 78 -24.77 21.23 -16.60
C ASP A 78 -23.88 22.41 -17.02
N VAL A 79 -23.85 23.50 -16.26
CA VAL A 79 -22.92 24.63 -16.48
C VAL A 79 -21.65 24.39 -15.67
N PRO A 80 -20.47 24.36 -16.32
CA PRO A 80 -19.20 24.26 -15.61
C PRO A 80 -18.99 25.38 -14.62
N ALA A 81 -18.25 25.10 -13.53
CA ALA A 81 -17.82 26.11 -12.57
C ALA A 81 -17.18 27.30 -13.32
N ASN A 82 -17.59 28.51 -12.97
CA ASN A 82 -17.13 29.75 -13.63
C ASN A 82 -16.01 30.48 -12.85
N LYS A 83 -15.52 29.88 -11.77
CA LYS A 83 -14.40 30.38 -10.96
C LYS A 83 -13.25 29.37 -10.93
N PRO A 84 -12.01 29.84 -10.73
CA PRO A 84 -10.90 28.93 -10.49
C PRO A 84 -11.12 28.07 -9.24
N LEU A 85 -10.65 26.83 -9.28
CA LEU A 85 -10.86 25.80 -8.24
C LEU A 85 -9.53 25.17 -7.82
N PRO A 86 -9.42 24.68 -6.60
CA PRO A 86 -8.33 23.78 -6.22
C PRO A 86 -8.41 22.48 -7.02
N VAL A 87 -7.26 21.89 -7.29
CA VAL A 87 -7.13 20.72 -8.16
C VAL A 87 -6.62 19.52 -7.40
N LEU A 88 -7.26 18.38 -7.60
CA LEU A 88 -6.74 17.07 -7.23
C LEU A 88 -6.08 16.44 -8.46
N PHE A 89 -4.79 16.15 -8.36
CA PHE A 89 -3.97 15.67 -9.47
C PHE A 89 -3.49 14.24 -9.24
N LEU A 90 -3.68 13.39 -10.25
CA LEU A 90 -3.15 12.03 -10.32
C LEU A 90 -2.23 11.89 -11.54
N TYR A 91 -0.96 11.58 -11.30
CA TYR A 91 -0.02 11.18 -12.34
C TYR A 91 0.19 9.67 -12.28
N THR A 92 -0.17 8.96 -13.36
CA THR A 92 -0.33 7.51 -13.31
C THR A 92 0.46 6.77 -14.39
N PRO A 93 1.18 5.68 -14.03
CA PRO A 93 1.71 4.73 -15.01
C PRO A 93 0.66 3.71 -15.47
N TYR A 94 -0.50 3.73 -14.84
CA TYR A 94 -1.65 2.90 -15.18
C TYR A 94 -2.54 3.65 -16.18
N LEU A 95 -3.73 3.15 -16.45
CA LEU A 95 -4.65 3.86 -17.35
C LEU A 95 -5.36 5.01 -16.61
N ARG A 96 -5.77 6.05 -17.36
CA ARG A 96 -6.67 7.11 -16.87
C ARG A 96 -7.99 6.52 -16.37
N THR A 97 -8.33 5.34 -16.84
CA THR A 97 -9.52 4.58 -16.48
C THR A 97 -9.11 3.17 -16.08
N PHE A 98 -9.66 2.66 -14.98
CA PHE A 98 -9.34 1.33 -14.46
C PHE A 98 -10.41 0.27 -14.78
N ILE A 99 -11.53 0.62 -15.40
CA ILE A 99 -12.55 -0.34 -15.81
C ILE A 99 -12.37 -0.62 -17.29
N ILE A 100 -11.95 -1.81 -17.62
CA ILE A 100 -11.65 -2.22 -18.97
C ILE A 100 -12.50 -3.41 -19.33
N PHE A 101 -13.21 -3.29 -20.47
CA PHE A 101 -13.91 -4.39 -21.10
C PHE A 101 -13.17 -4.76 -22.39
N ASP A 102 -13.11 -6.05 -22.75
CA ASP A 102 -12.62 -6.48 -24.05
C ASP A 102 -13.61 -6.08 -25.18
N GLU A 103 -13.23 -6.39 -26.43
CA GLU A 103 -14.03 -6.08 -27.60
C GLU A 103 -15.42 -6.74 -27.55
N ASP A 104 -15.56 -7.83 -26.81
CA ASP A 104 -16.82 -8.54 -26.58
C ASP A 104 -17.60 -8.00 -25.36
N GLY A 105 -17.12 -6.93 -24.71
CA GLY A 105 -17.72 -6.37 -23.49
C GLY A 105 -17.50 -7.24 -22.26
N LYS A 106 -16.52 -8.15 -22.28
CA LYS A 106 -16.14 -8.97 -21.15
C LYS A 106 -15.17 -8.21 -20.25
N ASP A 107 -15.51 -8.18 -18.98
CA ASP A 107 -14.70 -7.61 -17.94
C ASP A 107 -13.37 -8.35 -17.75
N ILE A 108 -12.27 -7.67 -17.92
CA ILE A 108 -10.92 -8.24 -17.88
C ILE A 108 -10.15 -7.87 -16.60
N ILE A 109 -10.59 -6.88 -15.82
CA ILE A 109 -9.86 -6.48 -14.61
C ILE A 109 -10.55 -6.94 -13.32
N SER A 110 -9.71 -7.46 -12.47
CA SER A 110 -9.98 -8.10 -11.20
C SER A 110 -10.69 -7.24 -10.15
N GLY A 111 -10.66 -5.91 -10.21
CA GLY A 111 -11.46 -5.05 -9.34
C GLY A 111 -12.95 -5.34 -9.40
N LEU A 112 -13.37 -6.00 -10.46
CA LEU A 112 -14.74 -6.40 -10.68
C LEU A 112 -15.06 -7.84 -10.20
N TYR A 113 -14.09 -8.62 -9.73
CA TYR A 113 -14.36 -9.92 -9.10
C TYR A 113 -15.21 -9.79 -7.83
N ARG A 114 -15.11 -8.67 -7.12
CA ARG A 114 -15.90 -8.37 -5.92
C ARG A 114 -17.33 -7.95 -6.20
N LEU A 115 -17.64 -7.52 -7.42
CA LEU A 115 -19.00 -7.16 -7.78
C LEU A 115 -19.85 -8.42 -7.84
N LYS A 116 -20.98 -8.38 -7.16
CA LYS A 116 -22.01 -9.40 -7.25
C LYS A 116 -22.50 -9.47 -8.69
N TRP A 117 -23.00 -10.62 -9.11
CA TRP A 117 -23.43 -10.84 -10.49
C TRP A 117 -24.41 -9.78 -11.02
N TYR A 118 -25.30 -9.26 -10.16
CA TYR A 118 -26.27 -8.22 -10.54
C TYR A 118 -25.60 -6.84 -10.71
N GLU A 119 -24.54 -6.54 -9.98
CA GLU A 119 -23.75 -5.30 -10.16
C GLU A 119 -22.99 -5.35 -11.47
N LYS A 120 -22.44 -6.53 -11.83
CA LYS A 120 -21.82 -6.77 -13.14
C LYS A 120 -22.84 -6.64 -14.27
N ALA A 121 -24.04 -7.19 -14.10
CA ALA A 121 -25.12 -7.06 -15.07
C ALA A 121 -25.58 -5.60 -15.24
N TYR A 122 -25.73 -4.87 -14.13
CA TYR A 122 -26.04 -3.44 -14.15
C TYR A 122 -24.98 -2.63 -14.89
N LEU A 123 -23.70 -2.90 -14.65
CA LEU A 123 -22.60 -2.23 -15.34
C LEU A 123 -22.58 -2.52 -16.83
N ARG A 124 -22.84 -3.78 -17.24
CA ARG A 124 -22.95 -4.15 -18.67
C ARG A 124 -24.11 -3.44 -19.36
N VAL A 125 -25.28 -3.38 -18.72
CA VAL A 125 -26.45 -2.66 -19.24
C VAL A 125 -26.15 -1.16 -19.33
N ARG A 126 -25.53 -0.60 -18.29
CA ARG A 126 -25.16 0.82 -18.27
C ARG A 126 -24.10 1.15 -19.33
N TYR A 127 -23.11 0.27 -19.54
CA TYR A 127 -22.10 0.37 -20.59
C TYR A 127 -22.72 0.33 -22.00
N TRP A 128 -23.76 -0.47 -22.18
CA TRP A 128 -24.47 -0.58 -23.44
C TRP A 128 -25.39 0.63 -23.71
N ILE A 129 -25.97 1.22 -22.66
CA ILE A 129 -26.92 2.35 -22.76
C ILE A 129 -26.20 3.70 -22.80
N TYR A 130 -25.16 3.87 -22.01
CA TYR A 130 -24.39 5.11 -21.88
C TYR A 130 -23.08 5.00 -22.65
N ASP A 131 -22.70 6.10 -23.30
CA ASP A 131 -21.43 6.21 -24.03
C ASP A 131 -20.27 5.59 -23.22
N ARG A 132 -19.42 4.80 -23.90
CA ARG A 132 -18.24 4.15 -23.33
C ARG A 132 -17.38 5.11 -22.48
N GLY A 133 -17.35 6.40 -22.85
CA GLY A 133 -16.65 7.45 -22.12
C GLY A 133 -17.08 7.62 -20.66
N ASN A 134 -18.35 7.44 -20.33
CA ASN A 134 -18.88 7.66 -18.97
C ASN A 134 -18.55 6.55 -17.97
N LEU A 135 -18.40 5.31 -18.45
CA LEU A 135 -17.99 4.18 -17.59
C LEU A 135 -16.48 4.14 -17.34
N MET A 136 -15.75 4.85 -18.18
CA MET A 136 -14.32 4.96 -18.11
C MET A 136 -13.85 6.18 -17.29
N ASP A 137 -14.80 6.94 -16.71
CA ASP A 137 -14.50 8.08 -15.86
C ASP A 137 -13.82 7.62 -14.55
N PRO A 138 -12.65 8.15 -14.19
CA PRO A 138 -11.98 7.85 -12.92
C PRO A 138 -12.86 8.08 -11.69
N LEU A 139 -13.84 9.01 -11.76
CA LEU A 139 -14.81 9.25 -10.68
C LEU A 139 -15.75 8.07 -10.45
N PHE A 140 -15.96 7.24 -11.46
CA PHE A 140 -16.86 6.10 -11.32
C PHE A 140 -16.28 5.02 -10.41
N ARG A 141 -14.99 4.77 -10.49
CA ARG A 141 -14.31 3.80 -9.64
C ARG A 141 -14.00 4.36 -8.24
N LYS A 142 -13.46 5.56 -8.19
CA LYS A 142 -13.11 6.23 -6.92
C LYS A 142 -14.24 7.17 -6.52
N LYS A 143 -15.33 6.61 -5.95
CA LYS A 143 -16.52 7.37 -5.51
C LYS A 143 -16.19 8.58 -4.63
N TRP A 144 -15.13 8.49 -3.87
CA TRP A 144 -14.70 9.60 -3.02
C TRP A 144 -14.28 10.83 -3.83
N LEU A 145 -13.67 10.65 -5.02
CA LEU A 145 -13.35 11.77 -5.92
C LEU A 145 -14.62 12.48 -6.42
N GLY A 146 -15.66 11.70 -6.74
CA GLY A 146 -16.97 12.27 -7.07
C GLY A 146 -17.54 13.13 -5.94
N ASN A 147 -17.29 12.75 -4.69
CA ASN A 147 -17.66 13.58 -3.55
C ASN A 147 -16.82 14.86 -3.50
N MET A 148 -15.50 14.80 -3.73
CA MET A 148 -14.63 15.98 -3.78
C MET A 148 -15.08 16.99 -4.86
N VAL A 149 -15.48 16.49 -6.03
CA VAL A 149 -16.02 17.35 -7.09
C VAL A 149 -17.25 18.11 -6.63
N LYS A 150 -18.16 17.48 -5.87
CA LYS A 150 -19.35 18.16 -5.30
C LYS A 150 -18.98 19.33 -4.42
N TYR A 151 -17.85 19.24 -3.72
CA TYR A 151 -17.33 20.31 -2.84
C TYR A 151 -16.46 21.33 -3.57
N GLY A 152 -16.38 21.27 -4.91
CA GLY A 152 -15.72 22.29 -5.72
C GLY A 152 -14.21 22.04 -5.91
N TYR A 153 -13.81 20.80 -6.05
CA TYR A 153 -12.49 20.43 -6.55
C TYR A 153 -12.58 20.07 -8.04
N ALA A 154 -11.62 20.50 -8.83
CA ALA A 154 -11.39 19.95 -10.16
C ALA A 154 -10.48 18.71 -10.04
N VAL A 155 -10.58 17.77 -10.95
CA VAL A 155 -9.74 16.57 -10.99
C VAL A 155 -8.97 16.51 -12.30
N VAL A 156 -7.66 16.26 -12.24
CA VAL A 156 -6.80 16.05 -13.40
C VAL A 156 -6.10 14.70 -13.26
N VAL A 157 -6.20 13.88 -14.29
CA VAL A 157 -5.52 12.58 -14.38
C VAL A 157 -4.64 12.58 -15.62
N VAL A 158 -3.34 12.34 -15.48
CA VAL A 158 -2.38 12.34 -16.59
C VAL A 158 -1.70 10.98 -16.65
N GLU A 159 -1.66 10.36 -17.83
CA GLU A 159 -0.91 9.12 -18.08
C GLU A 159 0.56 9.43 -18.34
N ARG A 160 1.45 8.62 -17.77
CA ARG A 160 2.90 8.77 -17.95
C ARG A 160 3.34 8.48 -19.39
N PRO A 161 4.54 8.98 -19.80
CA PRO A 161 5.13 8.61 -21.09
C PRO A 161 5.15 7.09 -21.28
N GLY A 162 4.76 6.64 -22.46
CA GLY A 162 4.76 5.21 -22.80
C GLY A 162 3.66 4.37 -22.16
N THR A 163 2.66 4.99 -21.53
CA THR A 163 1.50 4.30 -20.95
C THR A 163 0.19 4.83 -21.55
N GLY A 164 -0.86 4.03 -21.54
CA GLY A 164 -2.18 4.42 -22.02
C GLY A 164 -2.15 5.04 -23.43
N ALA A 165 -2.75 6.21 -23.60
CA ALA A 165 -2.74 6.96 -24.84
C ALA A 165 -1.55 7.95 -24.96
N SER A 166 -0.68 8.06 -23.94
CA SER A 166 0.50 8.92 -23.96
C SER A 166 1.57 8.42 -24.90
N PHE A 167 2.26 9.34 -25.53
CA PHE A 167 3.46 9.12 -26.36
C PHE A 167 4.70 8.89 -25.48
N GLY A 168 5.85 8.65 -26.12
CA GLY A 168 7.14 8.47 -25.44
C GLY A 168 7.35 7.06 -24.90
N LYS A 169 8.35 6.94 -24.02
CA LYS A 169 8.78 5.69 -23.41
C LYS A 169 8.78 5.83 -21.90
N LEU A 170 8.28 4.81 -21.19
CA LEU A 170 8.29 4.78 -19.74
C LEU A 170 9.73 4.76 -19.22
N ASN A 171 10.05 5.74 -18.37
CA ASN A 171 11.29 5.77 -17.61
C ASN A 171 10.98 5.55 -16.13
N PRO A 172 11.49 4.50 -15.48
CA PRO A 172 11.19 4.21 -14.08
C PRO A 172 11.85 5.15 -13.07
N SER A 173 12.86 5.92 -13.48
CA SER A 173 13.63 6.79 -12.58
C SER A 173 12.78 7.90 -11.96
N PHE A 174 12.77 7.98 -10.63
CA PHE A 174 12.06 9.04 -9.91
C PHE A 174 12.64 10.45 -10.13
N GLU A 175 13.90 10.61 -10.53
CA GLU A 175 14.44 11.90 -10.95
C GLU A 175 13.77 12.40 -12.24
N VAL A 176 13.47 11.49 -13.19
CA VAL A 176 12.72 11.82 -14.39
C VAL A 176 11.27 12.13 -14.05
N VAL A 177 10.66 11.29 -13.20
CA VAL A 177 9.28 11.48 -12.70
C VAL A 177 9.11 12.83 -12.03
N ALA A 178 10.04 13.24 -11.18
CA ALA A 178 10.00 14.54 -10.50
C ALA A 178 9.99 15.70 -11.51
N LYS A 179 10.85 15.65 -12.54
CA LYS A 179 10.89 16.67 -13.60
C LYS A 179 9.58 16.72 -14.39
N GLU A 180 9.09 15.56 -14.86
CA GLU A 180 7.81 15.45 -15.58
C GLU A 180 6.67 16.03 -14.73
N THR A 181 6.59 15.65 -13.47
CA THR A 181 5.53 16.09 -12.57
C THR A 181 5.59 17.60 -12.31
N ASN A 182 6.80 18.16 -12.17
CA ASN A 182 6.97 19.60 -12.00
C ASN A 182 6.47 20.40 -13.21
N GLU A 183 6.75 19.93 -14.44
CA GLU A 183 6.23 20.55 -15.66
C GLU A 183 4.69 20.48 -15.72
N ILE A 184 4.11 19.32 -15.36
CA ILE A 184 2.65 19.12 -15.35
C ILE A 184 1.99 20.02 -14.30
N LEU A 185 2.55 20.12 -13.09
CA LEU A 185 2.05 21.01 -12.04
C LEU A 185 2.01 22.47 -12.49
N ASN A 186 3.07 22.95 -13.16
CA ASN A 186 3.12 24.30 -13.75
C ASN A 186 2.07 24.47 -14.86
N TRP A 187 1.88 23.46 -15.72
CA TRP A 187 0.86 23.49 -16.76
C TRP A 187 -0.54 23.56 -16.15
N ILE A 188 -0.86 22.76 -15.11
CA ILE A 188 -2.15 22.79 -14.40
C ILE A 188 -2.37 24.18 -13.79
N ALA A 189 -1.38 24.74 -13.10
CA ALA A 189 -1.49 26.02 -12.42
C ALA A 189 -1.70 27.20 -13.39
N ALA A 190 -1.21 27.09 -14.62
CA ALA A 190 -1.40 28.12 -15.66
C ALA A 190 -2.82 28.08 -16.27
N GLN A 191 -3.65 27.10 -15.96
CA GLN A 191 -5.00 27.01 -16.53
C GLN A 191 -5.95 27.97 -15.83
N LYS A 192 -6.86 28.59 -16.59
CA LYS A 192 -7.85 29.55 -16.07
C LYS A 192 -8.81 28.97 -15.04
N TRP A 193 -9.00 27.66 -15.02
CA TRP A 193 -9.86 26.95 -14.10
C TRP A 193 -9.17 26.51 -12.80
N CYS A 194 -7.84 26.65 -12.70
CA CYS A 194 -7.06 26.34 -11.52
C CYS A 194 -6.83 27.61 -10.68
N ASP A 195 -7.02 27.52 -9.35
CA ASP A 195 -6.76 28.62 -8.41
C ASP A 195 -5.28 28.66 -7.95
N GLY A 196 -4.44 27.77 -8.45
CA GLY A 196 -3.03 27.65 -8.09
C GLY A 196 -2.75 26.72 -6.92
N ASN A 197 -3.78 26.09 -6.31
CA ASN A 197 -3.64 25.13 -5.23
C ASN A 197 -3.88 23.72 -5.75
N ILE A 198 -2.84 22.89 -5.74
CA ILE A 198 -2.88 21.52 -6.25
C ILE A 198 -2.55 20.55 -5.12
N GLY A 199 -3.37 19.51 -4.97
CA GLY A 199 -3.09 18.36 -4.13
C GLY A 199 -2.91 17.12 -4.98
N MET A 200 -2.05 16.19 -4.56
CA MET A 200 -1.90 14.90 -5.23
C MET A 200 -2.41 13.77 -4.37
N TYR A 201 -2.89 12.72 -5.02
CA TYR A 201 -3.38 11.49 -4.39
C TYR A 201 -3.01 10.28 -5.25
N GLY A 202 -3.12 9.09 -4.68
CA GLY A 202 -2.94 7.81 -5.36
C GLY A 202 -2.17 6.81 -4.53
N GLU A 203 -2.21 5.56 -4.96
CA GLU A 203 -1.67 4.40 -4.27
C GLU A 203 -0.51 3.77 -5.04
N SER A 204 0.33 3.00 -4.36
CA SER A 204 1.40 2.23 -4.97
C SER A 204 2.38 3.15 -5.73
N TRP A 205 2.66 2.88 -6.99
CA TRP A 205 3.50 3.74 -7.80
C TRP A 205 2.98 5.19 -7.88
N GLN A 206 1.66 5.38 -7.92
CA GLN A 206 1.08 6.72 -7.86
C GLN A 206 1.37 7.40 -6.50
N GLY A 207 1.48 6.64 -5.41
CA GLY A 207 1.92 7.13 -4.10
C GLY A 207 3.38 7.58 -4.14
N ALA A 208 4.26 6.76 -4.69
CA ALA A 208 5.68 7.06 -4.85
C ALA A 208 5.93 8.29 -5.75
N ILE A 209 5.16 8.46 -6.81
CA ILE A 209 5.22 9.63 -7.70
C ILE A 209 4.94 10.93 -6.94
N GLN A 210 4.03 10.93 -5.97
CA GLN A 210 3.72 12.13 -5.16
C GLN A 210 4.91 12.56 -4.32
N LEU A 211 5.65 11.61 -3.75
CA LEU A 211 6.88 11.89 -2.98
C LEU A 211 7.98 12.47 -3.89
N ALA A 212 8.14 11.91 -5.09
CA ALA A 212 9.03 12.49 -6.09
C ALA A 212 8.61 13.91 -6.49
N ALA A 213 7.31 14.17 -6.67
CA ALA A 213 6.77 15.50 -6.96
C ALA A 213 7.02 16.48 -5.80
N ALA A 214 6.81 16.07 -4.55
CA ALA A 214 7.04 16.88 -3.36
C ALA A 214 8.50 17.32 -3.23
N SER A 215 9.46 16.52 -3.73
CA SER A 215 10.88 16.85 -3.73
C SER A 215 11.27 17.96 -4.70
N THR A 216 10.37 18.41 -5.57
CA THR A 216 10.64 19.48 -6.54
C THR A 216 10.47 20.90 -5.95
N GLY A 217 9.77 21.03 -4.83
CA GLY A 217 9.44 22.32 -4.24
C GLY A 217 8.52 23.16 -5.10
N ASN A 218 7.71 22.54 -5.98
CA ASN A 218 6.78 23.28 -6.83
C ASN A 218 5.81 24.10 -5.96
N PRO A 219 5.71 25.44 -6.16
CA PRO A 219 4.93 26.31 -5.28
C PRO A 219 3.40 26.05 -5.35
N HIS A 220 2.94 25.36 -6.38
CA HIS A 220 1.54 25.03 -6.57
C HIS A 220 1.14 23.72 -5.88
N LEU A 221 2.08 22.83 -5.56
CA LEU A 221 1.82 21.61 -4.82
C LEU A 221 1.69 21.95 -3.32
N LYS A 222 0.47 21.85 -2.77
CA LYS A 222 0.16 22.24 -1.39
C LYS A 222 0.11 21.09 -0.40
N ALA A 223 -0.21 19.88 -0.86
CA ALA A 223 -0.26 18.70 -0.02
C ALA A 223 -0.30 17.43 -0.88
N ILE A 224 0.16 16.32 -0.30
CA ILE A 224 0.08 14.99 -0.93
C ILE A 224 -0.60 13.98 0.00
N PHE A 225 -1.22 12.97 -0.62
CA PHE A 225 -1.97 11.91 0.07
C PHE A 225 -1.59 10.54 -0.50
N PRO A 226 -0.32 10.09 -0.29
CA PRO A 226 0.16 8.82 -0.81
C PRO A 226 -0.37 7.64 0.01
N ALA A 227 -0.79 6.59 -0.69
CA ALA A 227 -1.18 5.32 -0.10
C ALA A 227 -0.21 4.21 -0.54
N ALA A 228 0.11 3.26 0.35
CA ALA A 228 0.93 2.08 0.08
C ALA A 228 2.22 2.40 -0.69
N SER A 229 2.95 3.43 -0.27
CA SER A 229 4.20 3.86 -0.88
C SER A 229 5.40 3.17 -0.23
N TRP A 230 6.58 3.32 -0.82
CA TRP A 230 7.83 2.73 -0.31
C TRP A 230 8.93 3.78 -0.18
N ILE A 231 9.94 3.47 0.63
CA ILE A 231 11.19 4.23 0.73
C ILE A 231 12.29 3.59 -0.13
N ASP A 232 12.24 2.27 -0.23
CA ASP A 232 13.24 1.45 -0.92
C ASP A 232 12.59 0.33 -1.73
N ASN A 233 12.54 0.51 -3.04
CA ASN A 233 11.93 -0.46 -3.95
C ASN A 233 12.62 -1.84 -3.94
N TYR A 234 13.93 -1.89 -3.67
CA TYR A 234 14.64 -3.16 -3.63
C TYR A 234 14.09 -4.07 -2.52
N SER A 235 14.14 -3.61 -1.28
CA SER A 235 13.78 -4.42 -0.11
C SER A 235 12.28 -4.53 0.11
N ALA A 236 11.49 -3.52 -0.28
CA ALA A 236 10.03 -3.56 -0.10
C ALA A 236 9.33 -4.45 -1.12
N ILE A 237 9.78 -4.44 -2.38
CA ILE A 237 9.00 -4.98 -3.50
C ILE A 237 9.73 -6.12 -4.21
N MET A 238 10.97 -5.88 -4.68
CA MET A 238 11.61 -6.77 -5.64
C MET A 238 12.40 -7.91 -4.98
N TYR A 239 13.14 -7.61 -3.91
CA TYR A 239 14.07 -8.52 -3.26
C TYR A 239 14.01 -8.39 -1.73
N SER A 240 12.88 -8.78 -1.14
CA SER A 240 12.77 -8.81 0.32
C SER A 240 13.84 -9.72 0.91
N GLY A 241 14.64 -9.18 1.82
CA GLY A 241 15.76 -9.92 2.42
C GLY A 241 16.75 -10.50 1.40
N GLY A 242 16.86 -9.93 0.19
CA GLY A 242 17.71 -10.45 -0.89
C GLY A 242 17.11 -11.64 -1.66
N VAL A 243 15.87 -12.03 -1.38
CA VAL A 243 15.15 -13.12 -2.07
C VAL A 243 14.16 -12.51 -3.08
N TYR A 244 14.19 -12.99 -4.31
CA TYR A 244 13.35 -12.44 -5.38
C TYR A 244 11.86 -12.73 -5.14
N ASN A 245 11.05 -11.65 -5.09
CA ASN A 245 9.60 -11.73 -4.98
C ASN A 245 8.98 -12.10 -6.33
N LYS A 246 8.82 -13.40 -6.55
CA LYS A 246 8.25 -13.98 -7.78
C LYS A 246 6.77 -13.59 -7.94
N ALA A 247 5.99 -13.68 -6.85
CA ALA A 247 4.55 -13.48 -6.90
C ALA A 247 4.19 -12.06 -7.37
N PHE A 248 4.83 -11.02 -6.80
CA PHE A 248 4.64 -9.65 -7.26
C PHE A 248 5.10 -9.45 -8.70
N SER A 249 6.27 -9.97 -9.05
CA SER A 249 6.85 -9.77 -10.38
C SER A 249 6.03 -10.42 -11.49
N ASP A 250 5.51 -11.61 -11.26
CA ASP A 250 4.62 -12.31 -12.20
C ASP A 250 3.30 -11.53 -12.37
N PHE A 251 2.71 -11.06 -11.26
CA PHE A 251 1.53 -10.20 -11.31
C PHE A 251 1.81 -8.87 -12.03
N PHE A 252 2.89 -8.17 -11.67
CA PHE A 252 3.24 -6.90 -12.29
C PHE A 252 3.46 -7.05 -13.80
N THR A 253 4.16 -8.11 -14.22
CA THR A 253 4.37 -8.45 -15.65
C THR A 253 3.05 -8.66 -16.37
N TRP A 254 2.16 -9.46 -15.78
CA TRP A 254 0.83 -9.70 -16.34
C TRP A 254 0.02 -8.39 -16.42
N SER A 255 -0.02 -7.60 -15.38
CA SER A 255 -0.77 -6.34 -15.32
C SER A 255 -0.30 -5.34 -16.38
N GLN A 256 1.01 -5.20 -16.56
CA GLN A 256 1.58 -4.29 -17.55
C GLN A 256 1.30 -4.75 -18.99
N LYS A 257 1.39 -6.05 -19.26
CA LYS A 257 0.99 -6.62 -20.55
C LYS A 257 -0.47 -6.32 -20.86
N PHE A 258 -1.31 -6.49 -19.88
CA PHE A 258 -2.72 -6.18 -19.94
C PHE A 258 -2.96 -4.68 -20.20
N LEU A 259 -2.34 -3.76 -19.42
CA LEU A 259 -2.46 -2.32 -19.57
C LEU A 259 -1.93 -1.80 -20.93
N SER A 260 -1.07 -2.55 -21.61
CA SER A 260 -0.59 -2.25 -22.96
C SER A 260 -1.43 -2.85 -24.07
N SER A 261 -2.47 -3.61 -23.74
CA SER A 261 -3.37 -4.28 -24.70
C SER A 261 -4.37 -3.31 -25.37
N ASN A 262 -5.31 -3.84 -26.16
CA ASN A 262 -6.22 -3.06 -27.04
C ASN A 262 -7.28 -2.20 -26.35
N VAL A 263 -7.28 -2.10 -25.04
CA VAL A 263 -8.37 -1.53 -24.23
C VAL A 263 -8.16 -0.07 -23.85
N ILE A 264 -7.18 0.60 -24.45
CA ILE A 264 -6.83 1.99 -24.16
C ILE A 264 -7.81 2.93 -24.87
N THR A 265 -8.39 3.86 -24.12
CA THR A 265 -9.28 4.88 -24.68
C THR A 265 -8.48 6.03 -25.29
N PRO A 266 -8.72 6.41 -26.56
CA PRO A 266 -8.12 7.61 -27.15
C PRO A 266 -8.63 8.87 -26.44
N VAL A 267 -7.99 10.01 -26.69
CA VAL A 267 -8.50 11.33 -26.26
C VAL A 267 -9.68 11.77 -27.14
N ASP A 268 -10.45 12.76 -26.68
CA ASP A 268 -11.73 13.15 -27.30
C ASP A 268 -11.65 13.54 -28.78
N HIS A 269 -10.55 14.16 -29.22
CA HIS A 269 -10.37 14.55 -30.63
C HIS A 269 -9.72 13.45 -31.50
N ASP A 270 -9.22 12.35 -30.91
CA ASP A 270 -8.63 11.20 -31.61
C ASP A 270 -9.66 10.05 -31.72
N LYS A 271 -10.87 10.36 -32.17
CA LYS A 271 -11.98 9.40 -32.22
C LYS A 271 -11.73 8.22 -33.14
N ASP A 272 -10.91 8.40 -34.16
CA ASP A 272 -10.48 7.37 -35.10
C ASP A 272 -9.27 6.55 -34.57
N GLY A 273 -8.68 6.93 -33.44
CA GLY A 273 -7.58 6.23 -32.78
C GLY A 273 -6.24 6.32 -33.51
N ILE A 274 -6.07 7.26 -34.45
CA ILE A 274 -4.83 7.42 -35.23
C ILE A 274 -3.65 7.81 -34.32
N GLN A 275 -3.83 8.81 -33.44
CA GLN A 275 -2.78 9.22 -32.53
C GLN A 275 -2.49 8.13 -31.48
N LEU A 276 -3.51 7.45 -30.99
CA LEU A 276 -3.32 6.28 -30.12
C LEU A 276 -2.49 5.19 -30.80
N ALA A 277 -2.76 4.89 -32.08
CA ALA A 277 -1.97 3.92 -32.84
C ALA A 277 -0.50 4.38 -33.00
N GLN A 278 -0.27 5.66 -33.26
CA GLN A 278 1.08 6.24 -33.31
C GLN A 278 1.82 6.14 -31.99
N ALA A 279 1.17 6.50 -30.87
CA ALA A 279 1.72 6.37 -29.53
C ALA A 279 2.10 4.93 -29.18
N ARG A 280 1.29 3.96 -29.60
CA ARG A 280 1.57 2.52 -29.46
C ARG A 280 2.78 2.07 -30.29
N GLU A 281 2.89 2.55 -31.52
CA GLU A 281 4.02 2.21 -32.39
C GLU A 281 5.33 2.78 -31.83
N GLU A 282 5.33 4.02 -31.36
CA GLU A 282 6.50 4.65 -30.75
C GLU A 282 7.05 3.86 -29.55
N ARG A 283 6.18 3.33 -28.70
CA ARG A 283 6.59 2.52 -27.53
C ARG A 283 6.90 1.04 -27.86
N ARG A 284 6.56 0.55 -29.06
CA ARG A 284 6.79 -0.86 -29.43
C ARG A 284 8.26 -1.26 -29.33
N SER A 285 9.20 -0.34 -29.58
CA SER A 285 10.63 -0.54 -29.42
C SER A 285 11.13 -0.32 -27.99
N ALA A 286 10.28 0.14 -27.07
CA ALA A 286 10.64 0.32 -25.66
C ALA A 286 10.83 -1.05 -25.00
N ILE A 287 11.61 -1.09 -23.93
CA ILE A 287 11.73 -2.27 -23.09
C ILE A 287 10.33 -2.56 -22.54
N VAL A 288 9.71 -3.62 -23.02
CA VAL A 288 8.42 -4.08 -22.54
C VAL A 288 8.60 -4.55 -21.09
N SER A 289 7.60 -4.35 -20.26
CA SER A 289 7.60 -4.75 -18.85
C SER A 289 7.99 -6.22 -18.60
N GLU A 290 7.71 -7.12 -19.56
CA GLU A 290 8.20 -8.51 -19.51
C GLU A 290 9.73 -8.59 -19.49
N LYS A 291 10.43 -7.78 -20.30
CA LYS A 291 11.89 -7.71 -20.29
C LYS A 291 12.43 -7.07 -19.03
N ILE A 292 11.67 -6.15 -18.44
CA ILE A 292 12.00 -5.52 -17.15
C ILE A 292 11.93 -6.58 -16.04
N ALA A 293 10.84 -7.34 -15.95
CA ALA A 293 10.68 -8.39 -14.96
C ALA A 293 11.72 -9.51 -15.13
N GLU A 294 11.98 -9.96 -16.38
CA GLU A 294 13.02 -10.94 -16.65
C GLU A 294 14.42 -10.42 -16.31
N ALA A 295 14.69 -9.16 -16.59
CA ALA A 295 15.96 -8.53 -16.23
C ALA A 295 16.07 -8.38 -14.70
N SER A 296 15.01 -7.97 -14.00
CA SER A 296 14.98 -7.86 -12.53
C SER A 296 15.30 -9.19 -11.86
N ARG A 297 14.81 -10.31 -12.40
CA ARG A 297 15.13 -11.65 -11.88
C ARG A 297 16.62 -11.99 -11.95
N LYS A 298 17.36 -11.38 -12.88
CA LYS A 298 18.79 -11.65 -13.10
C LYS A 298 19.73 -10.69 -12.40
N ILE A 299 19.22 -9.73 -11.64
CA ILE A 299 20.00 -8.69 -10.97
C ILE A 299 19.78 -8.70 -9.45
N PRO A 300 20.26 -9.74 -8.75
CA PRO A 300 19.93 -9.97 -7.34
C PRO A 300 20.56 -8.96 -6.38
N PHE A 301 21.45 -8.08 -6.84
CA PHE A 301 22.14 -7.12 -6.00
C PHE A 301 21.63 -5.70 -6.27
N ARG A 302 21.62 -4.88 -5.22
CA ARG A 302 21.23 -3.47 -5.31
C ARG A 302 22.09 -2.67 -6.30
N ASP A 303 23.39 -2.98 -6.36
CA ASP A 303 24.37 -2.37 -7.28
C ASP A 303 24.44 -3.04 -8.66
N SER A 304 23.50 -3.92 -8.98
CA SER A 304 23.42 -4.52 -10.31
C SER A 304 23.10 -3.46 -11.37
N LEU A 305 23.78 -3.55 -12.50
CA LEU A 305 23.56 -2.65 -13.63
C LEU A 305 22.24 -2.97 -14.33
N SER A 306 21.65 -1.96 -14.96
CA SER A 306 20.51 -2.15 -15.85
C SER A 306 20.88 -3.06 -17.05
N PRO A 307 19.88 -3.63 -17.76
CA PRO A 307 20.14 -4.51 -18.91
C PRO A 307 20.97 -3.88 -20.03
N ASP A 308 20.99 -2.53 -20.11
CA ASP A 308 21.84 -1.76 -21.03
C ASP A 308 23.26 -1.52 -20.50
N GLY A 309 23.57 -2.00 -19.29
CA GLY A 309 24.90 -1.92 -18.66
C GLY A 309 25.30 -0.55 -18.12
N ASN A 310 24.43 0.45 -18.18
CA ASN A 310 24.82 1.84 -17.95
C ASN A 310 24.41 2.44 -16.60
N LYS A 311 23.48 1.84 -15.83
CA LYS A 311 22.94 2.40 -14.59
C LYS A 311 22.59 1.34 -13.57
N VAL A 312 22.82 1.64 -12.30
CA VAL A 312 22.22 0.89 -11.18
C VAL A 312 20.72 1.09 -11.24
N TRP A 313 19.98 0.03 -11.54
CA TRP A 313 18.60 0.16 -11.99
C TRP A 313 17.60 0.22 -10.83
N ILE A 314 17.75 -0.66 -9.84
CA ILE A 314 16.77 -0.75 -8.74
C ILE A 314 16.82 0.49 -7.87
N ASP A 315 18.00 1.07 -7.63
CA ASP A 315 18.15 2.32 -6.87
C ASP A 315 17.53 3.55 -7.55
N THR A 316 17.34 3.53 -8.88
CA THR A 316 16.64 4.63 -9.56
C THR A 316 15.16 4.74 -9.18
N MET A 317 14.62 3.70 -8.55
CA MET A 317 13.24 3.62 -8.04
C MET A 317 13.17 3.74 -6.51
N ALA A 318 14.29 4.04 -5.83
CA ALA A 318 14.31 4.33 -4.40
C ALA A 318 13.87 5.78 -4.14
N LEU A 319 13.19 6.01 -3.01
CA LEU A 319 12.71 7.33 -2.60
C LEU A 319 13.53 7.97 -1.49
N TYR A 320 14.38 7.21 -0.78
CA TYR A 320 15.22 7.77 0.26
C TYR A 320 16.10 8.94 -0.21
N PRO A 321 16.60 9.02 -1.47
CA PRO A 321 17.39 10.18 -1.91
C PRO A 321 16.60 11.49 -2.04
N PHE A 322 15.25 11.41 -1.98
CA PHE A 322 14.38 12.57 -2.14
C PHE A 322 13.93 13.17 -0.79
N ILE A 323 14.14 12.45 0.32
CA ILE A 323 13.61 12.83 1.65
C ILE A 323 14.12 14.21 2.09
N ASP A 324 15.41 14.49 1.96
CA ASP A 324 15.97 15.78 2.35
C ASP A 324 15.35 16.94 1.58
N ARG A 325 15.10 16.76 0.27
CA ARG A 325 14.43 17.76 -0.55
C ARG A 325 12.96 17.95 -0.14
N ILE A 326 12.24 16.85 0.16
CA ILE A 326 10.85 16.93 0.66
C ILE A 326 10.82 17.71 1.97
N ASN A 327 11.70 17.41 2.90
CA ASN A 327 11.84 18.09 4.18
C ASN A 327 12.18 19.57 4.01
N GLN A 328 13.09 19.90 3.09
CA GLN A 328 13.47 21.28 2.78
C GLN A 328 12.30 22.11 2.24
N TYR A 329 11.46 21.52 1.40
CA TYR A 329 10.34 22.25 0.77
C TYR A 329 9.06 22.24 1.60
N GLY A 330 8.97 21.39 2.61
CA GLY A 330 7.91 21.45 3.60
C GLY A 330 6.53 20.99 3.11
N ILE A 331 6.44 20.19 2.05
CA ILE A 331 5.15 19.71 1.51
C ILE A 331 4.50 18.73 2.50
N PRO A 332 3.27 18.99 2.98
CA PRO A 332 2.57 18.13 3.92
C PRO A 332 2.21 16.76 3.33
N VAL A 333 2.32 15.70 4.14
CA VAL A 333 2.15 14.30 3.70
C VAL A 333 1.16 13.55 4.59
N TYR A 334 0.08 13.05 4.02
CA TYR A 334 -0.85 12.12 4.68
C TYR A 334 -0.68 10.72 4.09
N MET A 335 -0.11 9.80 4.86
CA MET A 335 0.17 8.42 4.42
C MET A 335 -0.90 7.45 4.89
N THR A 336 -1.27 6.50 4.04
CA THR A 336 -2.11 5.35 4.41
C THR A 336 -1.46 4.05 3.97
N THR A 337 -1.53 3.01 4.79
CA THR A 337 -1.02 1.67 4.46
C THR A 337 -1.82 0.59 5.19
N GLY A 338 -1.53 -0.66 4.90
CA GLY A 338 -2.17 -1.83 5.52
C GLY A 338 -1.18 -2.71 6.28
N TRP A 339 -1.65 -3.42 7.33
CA TRP A 339 -0.83 -4.42 8.03
C TRP A 339 -0.45 -5.61 7.14
N TYR A 340 -1.23 -5.86 6.09
CA TYR A 340 -0.99 -6.90 5.09
C TYR A 340 -0.51 -6.33 3.75
N ASP A 341 -0.04 -5.08 3.74
CA ASP A 341 0.63 -4.48 2.59
C ASP A 341 2.12 -4.88 2.56
N LEU A 342 2.67 -5.15 1.39
CA LEU A 342 4.10 -5.43 1.21
C LEU A 342 4.97 -4.21 1.56
N CYS A 343 4.44 -2.99 1.42
CA CYS A 343 5.12 -1.73 1.74
C CYS A 343 4.89 -1.25 3.19
N THR A 344 4.31 -2.07 4.07
CA THR A 344 3.96 -1.65 5.44
C THR A 344 5.16 -1.04 6.18
N ARG A 345 6.31 -1.74 6.21
CA ARG A 345 7.56 -1.28 6.85
C ARG A 345 7.99 0.08 6.31
N ASP A 346 7.95 0.23 5.01
CA ASP A 346 8.45 1.40 4.32
C ASP A 346 7.65 2.67 4.63
N ASN A 347 6.34 2.55 4.88
CA ASN A 347 5.52 3.69 5.30
C ASN A 347 5.90 4.19 6.71
N PHE A 348 6.31 3.31 7.62
CA PHE A 348 6.84 3.72 8.93
C PHE A 348 8.23 4.34 8.80
N LEU A 349 9.08 3.82 7.93
CA LEU A 349 10.39 4.41 7.63
C LEU A 349 10.25 5.78 6.97
N LEU A 350 9.33 5.95 6.01
CA LEU A 350 9.00 7.27 5.45
C LEU A 350 8.52 8.22 6.55
N TYR A 351 7.61 7.77 7.42
CA TYR A 351 7.14 8.58 8.53
C TYR A 351 8.28 9.02 9.45
N ALA A 352 9.21 8.13 9.80
CA ALA A 352 10.34 8.45 10.67
C ALA A 352 11.25 9.53 10.06
N ASN A 353 11.47 9.46 8.74
CA ASN A 353 12.43 10.32 8.04
C ASN A 353 11.84 11.67 7.54
N LEU A 354 10.54 11.79 7.45
CA LEU A 354 9.89 13.04 7.07
C LEU A 354 9.78 13.97 8.29
N THR A 355 10.15 15.24 8.14
CA THR A 355 10.02 16.29 9.19
C THR A 355 8.90 17.29 8.90
N VAL A 356 8.26 17.19 7.75
CA VAL A 356 7.11 17.99 7.33
C VAL A 356 5.85 17.69 8.15
N PRO A 357 4.80 18.53 8.11
CA PRO A 357 3.49 18.15 8.64
C PRO A 357 3.03 16.82 8.04
N LYS A 358 2.80 15.82 8.89
CA LYS A 358 2.55 14.45 8.42
C LYS A 358 1.51 13.72 9.23
N ARG A 359 0.85 12.74 8.59
CA ARG A 359 -0.08 11.79 9.20
C ARG A 359 0.19 10.39 8.68
N LEU A 360 -0.09 9.37 9.48
CA LEU A 360 -0.02 7.96 9.08
C LEU A 360 -1.24 7.22 9.61
N VAL A 361 -1.92 6.50 8.73
CA VAL A 361 -3.04 5.62 9.08
C VAL A 361 -2.74 4.20 8.63
N VAL A 362 -2.85 3.24 9.57
CA VAL A 362 -2.56 1.83 9.31
C VAL A 362 -3.75 0.96 9.68
N ARG A 363 -4.24 0.16 8.72
CA ARG A 363 -5.42 -0.71 8.85
C ARG A 363 -5.08 -2.16 8.51
N PRO A 364 -5.90 -3.16 8.90
CA PRO A 364 -5.71 -4.54 8.47
C PRO A 364 -6.18 -4.73 7.02
N LEU A 365 -5.49 -4.10 6.08
CA LEU A 365 -5.74 -4.12 4.65
C LEU A 365 -4.51 -4.60 3.88
N ASP A 366 -4.71 -5.06 2.65
CA ASP A 366 -3.68 -5.36 1.68
C ASP A 366 -3.34 -4.12 0.82
N HIS A 367 -2.41 -4.29 -0.14
CA HIS A 367 -1.91 -3.23 -1.00
C HIS A 367 -2.99 -2.51 -1.82
N GLU A 368 -3.97 -3.24 -2.32
CA GLU A 368 -5.00 -2.71 -3.24
C GLU A 368 -6.22 -2.07 -2.53
N GLN A 369 -6.32 -2.22 -1.21
CA GLN A 369 -7.48 -1.77 -0.44
C GLN A 369 -7.23 -0.53 0.41
N VAL A 370 -6.00 -0.03 0.40
CA VAL A 370 -5.57 1.05 1.30
C VAL A 370 -6.32 2.38 1.12
N ASP A 371 -7.04 2.56 0.02
CA ASP A 371 -7.89 3.73 -0.25
C ASP A 371 -9.40 3.45 -0.11
N GLU A 372 -9.78 2.28 0.41
CA GLU A 372 -11.18 1.92 0.63
C GLU A 372 -11.70 2.36 2.00
N THR A 373 -12.99 2.64 2.07
CA THR A 373 -13.71 2.89 3.33
C THR A 373 -14.00 1.56 4.02
N GLN A 374 -13.17 1.20 4.98
CA GLN A 374 -13.28 -0.03 5.75
C GLN A 374 -12.81 0.19 7.20
N PHE A 375 -13.14 -0.74 8.10
CA PHE A 375 -12.74 -0.72 9.51
C PHE A 375 -13.19 0.56 10.25
N ASP A 376 -14.42 1.02 9.98
CA ASP A 376 -15.03 2.25 10.56
C ASP A 376 -14.29 3.55 10.22
N LEU A 377 -13.38 3.52 9.25
CA LEU A 377 -12.76 4.71 8.70
C LEU A 377 -13.41 5.09 7.36
N ASP A 378 -13.96 6.28 7.27
CA ASP A 378 -14.31 6.88 6.00
C ASP A 378 -13.07 7.55 5.38
N TYR A 379 -12.42 6.82 4.45
CA TYR A 379 -11.25 7.30 3.73
C TYR A 379 -11.52 8.63 3.00
N ALA A 380 -12.72 8.76 2.42
CA ALA A 380 -13.12 9.98 1.73
C ALA A 380 -13.23 11.18 2.68
N ALA A 381 -13.70 10.95 3.90
CA ALA A 381 -13.75 11.99 4.93
C ALA A 381 -12.35 12.48 5.31
N GLU A 382 -11.39 11.58 5.49
CA GLU A 382 -10.01 11.95 5.80
C GLU A 382 -9.34 12.71 4.65
N ALA A 383 -9.49 12.23 3.40
CA ALA A 383 -8.98 12.94 2.24
C ALA A 383 -9.61 14.36 2.12
N HIS A 384 -10.93 14.47 2.36
CA HIS A 384 -11.62 15.76 2.34
C HIS A 384 -11.15 16.71 3.45
N ARG A 385 -10.96 16.21 4.68
CA ARG A 385 -10.39 16.99 5.81
C ARG A 385 -9.00 17.52 5.45
N TRP A 386 -8.13 16.64 4.89
CA TRP A 386 -6.77 16.98 4.52
C TRP A 386 -6.70 18.05 3.43
N PHE A 387 -7.43 17.85 2.33
CA PHE A 387 -7.40 18.79 1.21
C PHE A 387 -8.16 20.10 1.50
N ASP A 388 -9.24 20.09 2.27
CA ASP A 388 -9.89 21.33 2.71
C ASP A 388 -8.95 22.18 3.57
N TYR A 389 -8.15 21.57 4.44
CA TYR A 389 -7.17 22.28 5.26
C TYR A 389 -6.07 22.90 4.39
N TRP A 390 -5.41 22.10 3.55
CA TRP A 390 -4.21 22.53 2.83
C TRP A 390 -4.48 23.29 1.52
N LEU A 391 -5.56 22.99 0.80
CA LEU A 391 -5.86 23.61 -0.48
C LEU A 391 -6.85 24.77 -0.38
N LYS A 392 -7.75 24.73 0.60
CA LYS A 392 -8.76 25.79 0.80
C LYS A 392 -8.51 26.65 2.04
N GLY A 393 -7.52 26.32 2.86
CA GLY A 393 -7.22 27.05 4.09
C GLY A 393 -8.31 26.94 5.17
N ILE A 394 -9.13 25.88 5.12
CA ILE A 394 -10.19 25.66 6.10
C ILE A 394 -9.59 25.07 7.38
N ASN A 395 -9.54 25.85 8.45
CA ASN A 395 -9.15 25.30 9.76
C ASN A 395 -10.24 24.35 10.27
N ASN A 396 -9.96 23.05 10.17
CA ASN A 396 -10.86 21.97 10.55
C ASN A 396 -10.30 21.06 11.65
N GLY A 397 -9.18 21.44 12.27
CA GLY A 397 -8.58 20.72 13.39
C GLY A 397 -7.84 19.42 13.02
N ILE A 398 -7.71 19.06 11.73
CA ILE A 398 -7.03 17.82 11.34
C ILE A 398 -5.58 17.76 11.84
N MET A 399 -4.92 18.93 11.98
CA MET A 399 -3.54 18.99 12.47
C MET A 399 -3.42 18.88 13.99
N ASP A 400 -4.54 18.94 14.73
CA ASP A 400 -4.59 18.76 16.18
C ASP A 400 -4.77 17.27 16.57
N ASP A 401 -5.15 16.41 15.61
CA ASP A 401 -5.27 14.97 15.84
C ASP A 401 -3.89 14.33 16.10
N PRO A 402 -3.82 13.22 16.87
CA PRO A 402 -2.60 12.42 16.97
C PRO A 402 -2.06 12.02 15.58
N PRO A 403 -0.74 12.11 15.36
CA PRO A 403 -0.19 11.96 14.00
C PRO A 403 -0.24 10.55 13.43
N ILE A 404 -0.35 9.51 14.28
CA ILE A 404 -0.44 8.12 13.86
C ILE A 404 -1.71 7.50 14.41
N HIS A 405 -2.55 6.95 13.53
CA HIS A 405 -3.69 6.13 13.86
C HIS A 405 -3.45 4.71 13.33
N TYR A 406 -3.58 3.71 14.19
CA TYR A 406 -3.36 2.32 13.79
C TYR A 406 -4.41 1.39 14.38
N TYR A 407 -4.75 0.36 13.62
CA TYR A 407 -5.74 -0.63 14.02
C TYR A 407 -5.06 -1.81 14.72
N LEU A 408 -5.42 -2.09 15.96
CA LEU A 408 -4.99 -3.26 16.73
C LEU A 408 -5.80 -4.47 16.31
N MET A 409 -5.19 -5.36 15.53
CA MET A 409 -5.81 -6.62 15.11
C MET A 409 -5.99 -7.55 16.30
N GLY A 410 -6.99 -8.46 16.25
CA GLY A 410 -7.31 -9.37 17.35
C GLY A 410 -8.07 -8.75 18.51
N ALA A 411 -8.12 -7.42 18.64
CA ALA A 411 -8.91 -6.71 19.64
C ALA A 411 -10.39 -6.63 19.27
N ASP A 412 -11.24 -6.45 20.29
CA ASP A 412 -12.65 -6.13 20.06
C ASP A 412 -12.75 -4.79 19.28
N LYS A 413 -13.69 -4.72 18.33
CA LYS A 413 -13.89 -3.56 17.44
C LYS A 413 -13.89 -2.22 18.17
N LYS A 414 -14.45 -2.14 19.37
CA LYS A 414 -14.53 -0.93 20.20
C LYS A 414 -13.15 -0.41 20.62
N TYR A 415 -12.16 -1.27 20.74
CA TYR A 415 -10.80 -0.98 21.24
C TYR A 415 -9.72 -1.14 20.16
N ALA A 416 -10.14 -1.35 18.92
CA ALA A 416 -9.21 -1.66 17.84
C ALA A 416 -8.45 -0.43 17.36
N TRP A 417 -9.05 0.77 17.32
CA TRP A 417 -8.34 1.97 16.95
C TRP A 417 -7.48 2.52 18.09
N ASN A 418 -6.21 2.70 17.81
CA ASN A 418 -5.20 3.24 18.72
C ASN A 418 -4.48 4.41 18.06
N VAL A 419 -3.85 5.24 18.88
CA VAL A 419 -3.12 6.43 18.45
C VAL A 419 -1.75 6.51 19.13
N THR A 420 -0.78 7.15 18.48
CA THR A 420 0.53 7.43 19.07
C THR A 420 1.18 8.64 18.40
N ASP A 421 2.07 9.32 19.12
CA ASP A 421 2.83 10.47 18.61
C ASP A 421 4.11 10.05 17.88
N ALA A 422 4.57 8.82 18.08
CA ALA A 422 5.83 8.31 17.55
C ALA A 422 5.70 6.83 17.18
N TRP A 423 6.55 6.39 16.27
CA TRP A 423 6.72 4.98 15.96
C TRP A 423 8.18 4.55 16.10
N PRO A 424 8.46 3.43 16.78
CA PRO A 424 7.50 2.63 17.56
C PRO A 424 6.85 3.41 18.71
N PRO A 425 5.71 2.94 19.28
CA PRO A 425 5.08 3.58 20.43
C PRO A 425 6.06 3.69 21.60
N LYS A 426 6.08 4.86 22.29
CA LYS A 426 7.05 5.14 23.37
C LYS A 426 6.97 4.20 24.57
N ASN A 427 5.80 3.61 24.80
CA ASN A 427 5.56 2.65 25.88
C ASN A 427 5.82 1.19 25.47
N GLN A 428 6.38 0.96 24.27
CA GLN A 428 6.77 -0.35 23.82
C GLN A 428 8.02 -0.82 24.56
N GLU A 429 7.99 -2.07 25.00
CA GLU A 429 9.13 -2.78 25.59
C GLU A 429 9.61 -3.88 24.64
N SER A 430 10.93 -4.02 24.45
CA SER A 430 11.50 -5.10 23.66
C SER A 430 11.70 -6.33 24.55
N VAL A 431 10.90 -7.35 24.36
CA VAL A 431 10.95 -8.63 25.11
C VAL A 431 11.56 -9.70 24.24
N ARG A 432 12.64 -10.34 24.71
CA ARG A 432 13.31 -11.41 23.99
C ARG A 432 12.79 -12.77 24.44
N TYR A 433 12.46 -13.63 23.46
CA TYR A 433 12.15 -15.03 23.65
C TYR A 433 13.17 -15.88 22.91
N TYR A 434 13.73 -16.88 23.60
CA TYR A 434 14.74 -17.79 23.06
C TYR A 434 14.09 -19.08 22.56
N PHE A 435 14.69 -19.66 21.53
CA PHE A 435 14.32 -20.96 21.01
C PHE A 435 14.84 -22.03 21.96
N GLY A 436 13.91 -22.83 22.49
CA GLY A 436 14.17 -23.82 23.52
C GLY A 436 13.84 -25.25 23.06
N PRO A 437 14.41 -26.23 23.79
CA PRO A 437 14.05 -27.65 23.64
C PRO A 437 12.69 -27.90 24.24
N GLY A 438 12.09 -29.00 23.87
CA GLY A 438 10.85 -29.49 24.46
C GLY A 438 9.80 -29.73 23.42
N VAL A 439 8.74 -30.38 23.85
CA VAL A 439 7.60 -30.69 22.99
C VAL A 439 6.39 -30.03 23.60
N THR A 440 5.82 -29.07 22.91
CA THR A 440 4.62 -28.37 23.37
C THR A 440 3.37 -29.27 23.34
N GLY A 441 3.41 -30.37 22.57
CA GLY A 441 2.32 -31.32 22.41
C GLY A 441 1.14 -30.86 21.56
N GLU A 442 1.17 -29.59 21.13
CA GLU A 442 0.02 -28.91 20.49
C GLU A 442 0.08 -28.93 18.95
N THR A 443 1.23 -29.25 18.39
CA THR A 443 1.45 -29.14 16.94
C THR A 443 2.34 -30.27 16.42
N THR A 444 2.00 -30.78 15.25
CA THR A 444 2.91 -31.60 14.45
C THR A 444 3.85 -30.67 13.71
N SER A 445 5.14 -30.70 14.04
CA SER A 445 6.22 -30.02 13.32
C SER A 445 7.49 -30.85 13.37
N ILE A 446 8.55 -30.41 12.72
CA ILE A 446 9.83 -31.16 12.69
C ILE A 446 10.43 -31.29 14.09
N ASN A 447 10.39 -30.22 14.91
CA ASN A 447 11.01 -30.19 16.24
C ASN A 447 9.99 -29.91 17.38
N ASN A 448 8.91 -29.20 17.09
CA ASN A 448 7.91 -28.73 18.05
C ASN A 448 8.52 -28.10 19.33
N GLY A 449 9.48 -27.16 19.12
CA GLY A 449 10.25 -26.51 20.19
C GLY A 449 9.43 -25.51 21.01
N THR A 450 10.06 -24.98 22.06
CA THR A 450 9.46 -23.98 22.95
C THR A 450 10.03 -22.58 22.70
N LEU A 451 9.24 -21.54 23.01
CA LEU A 451 9.69 -20.14 23.16
C LEU A 451 9.78 -19.82 24.65
N ASP A 452 10.98 -19.50 25.14
CA ASP A 452 11.27 -19.28 26.55
C ASP A 452 11.80 -17.85 26.77
N PRO A 453 11.34 -17.10 27.78
CA PRO A 453 11.90 -15.80 28.11
C PRO A 453 13.31 -15.90 28.71
N SER A 454 13.73 -17.07 29.18
CA SER A 454 15.06 -17.31 29.76
C SER A 454 16.08 -17.75 28.70
N PRO A 455 17.32 -17.24 28.73
CA PRO A 455 18.34 -17.69 27.80
C PRO A 455 18.70 -19.17 28.00
N PRO A 456 19.07 -19.87 26.91
CA PRO A 456 19.48 -21.27 27.00
C PRO A 456 20.73 -21.45 27.84
N THR A 457 20.78 -22.54 28.60
CA THR A 457 21.94 -22.90 29.47
C THR A 457 22.70 -24.13 28.97
N ALA A 458 22.17 -24.84 28.00
CA ALA A 458 22.85 -25.99 27.41
C ALA A 458 24.11 -25.55 26.65
N PRO A 459 25.25 -26.23 26.80
CA PRO A 459 26.50 -25.89 26.12
C PRO A 459 26.45 -26.17 24.61
N GLU A 460 25.64 -27.14 24.20
CA GLU A 460 25.38 -27.54 22.82
C GLU A 460 23.93 -27.95 22.65
N ALA A 461 23.23 -27.30 21.70
CA ALA A 461 21.86 -27.65 21.35
C ALA A 461 21.52 -27.12 19.94
N SER A 462 20.90 -27.96 19.13
CA SER A 462 20.44 -27.60 17.79
C SER A 462 19.25 -28.40 17.36
N ASP A 463 18.49 -27.90 16.40
CA ASP A 463 17.44 -28.61 15.69
C ASP A 463 17.85 -28.80 14.23
N ASN A 464 17.67 -30.02 13.72
CA ASN A 464 18.03 -30.38 12.36
C ASN A 464 16.86 -30.13 11.41
N TYR A 465 17.14 -29.51 10.29
CA TYR A 465 16.15 -29.28 9.26
C TYR A 465 16.70 -29.64 7.86
N THR A 466 15.97 -30.45 7.13
CA THR A 466 16.20 -30.65 5.70
C THR A 466 15.22 -29.76 4.96
N VAL A 467 15.72 -28.93 4.04
CA VAL A 467 14.90 -27.94 3.32
C VAL A 467 13.72 -28.62 2.62
N ASP A 468 12.51 -28.23 2.98
CA ASP A 468 11.29 -28.58 2.26
C ASP A 468 10.87 -27.39 1.37
N TYR A 469 11.08 -27.56 0.06
CA TYR A 469 10.73 -26.55 -0.94
C TYR A 469 9.23 -26.40 -1.20
N THR A 470 8.39 -27.14 -0.49
CA THR A 470 6.92 -27.06 -0.59
C THR A 470 6.27 -26.24 0.53
N THR A 471 7.09 -25.67 1.43
CA THR A 471 6.60 -24.71 2.41
C THR A 471 6.11 -23.44 1.74
N THR A 472 5.03 -22.84 2.24
CA THR A 472 4.44 -21.63 1.68
C THR A 472 3.50 -20.93 2.65
N SER A 473 3.44 -19.60 2.62
CA SER A 473 2.39 -18.80 3.24
C SER A 473 1.13 -18.69 2.39
N SER A 474 1.07 -19.37 1.28
CA SER A 474 0.05 -19.41 0.23
C SER A 474 0.14 -18.28 -0.81
N ASN A 475 -0.57 -18.48 -1.92
CA ASN A 475 -0.70 -17.46 -2.97
C ASN A 475 -1.73 -16.35 -2.65
N HIS A 476 -2.36 -16.38 -1.46
CA HIS A 476 -3.24 -15.36 -0.92
C HIS A 476 -2.51 -14.50 0.12
N SER A 477 -1.24 -14.22 -0.12
CA SER A 477 -0.35 -13.48 0.76
C SER A 477 -0.19 -12.01 0.33
N ARG A 478 0.41 -11.21 1.21
CA ARG A 478 0.79 -9.81 0.91
C ARG A 478 1.69 -9.66 -0.32
N TRP A 479 2.47 -10.69 -0.64
CA TRP A 479 3.49 -10.64 -1.68
C TRP A 479 2.93 -10.57 -3.10
N THR A 480 1.69 -10.97 -3.31
CA THR A 480 1.02 -10.84 -4.62
C THR A 480 0.51 -9.42 -4.88
N ALA A 481 0.43 -8.57 -3.87
CA ALA A 481 -0.08 -7.18 -3.89
C ALA A 481 -1.56 -7.02 -4.33
N VAL A 482 -2.19 -8.05 -4.87
CA VAL A 482 -3.50 -7.97 -5.53
C VAL A 482 -4.50 -9.05 -5.15
N ASN A 483 -4.17 -9.87 -4.19
CA ASN A 483 -5.18 -10.73 -3.62
C ASN A 483 -6.02 -9.90 -2.66
N TRP A 484 -7.09 -9.39 -3.17
CA TRP A 484 -8.17 -8.59 -2.58
C TRP A 484 -8.71 -9.13 -1.25
N THR A 485 -8.23 -10.26 -0.81
CA THR A 485 -8.49 -10.89 0.46
C THR A 485 -7.17 -11.46 0.95
N HIS A 486 -6.52 -10.78 1.90
CA HIS A 486 -5.49 -11.38 2.75
C HIS A 486 -6.15 -12.52 3.53
N ASP A 487 -6.40 -13.61 2.85
CA ASP A 487 -7.02 -14.80 3.41
C ASP A 487 -5.93 -15.86 3.59
N TYR A 488 -5.02 -15.55 4.53
CA TYR A 488 -4.00 -16.51 4.90
C TYR A 488 -4.68 -17.79 5.42
N PRO A 489 -4.27 -18.95 4.93
CA PRO A 489 -4.83 -20.22 5.41
C PRO A 489 -4.44 -20.47 6.87
N ASN A 490 -5.06 -21.48 7.49
CA ASN A 490 -4.53 -22.03 8.72
C ASN A 490 -3.11 -22.58 8.46
N MET A 491 -2.09 -21.99 9.10
CA MET A 491 -0.68 -22.27 8.85
C MET A 491 -0.23 -23.65 9.33
N ARG A 492 -1.08 -24.40 10.02
CA ARG A 492 -0.76 -25.73 10.55
C ARG A 492 -0.14 -26.70 9.52
N SER A 493 -0.56 -26.63 8.26
CA SER A 493 0.01 -27.46 7.19
C SER A 493 1.43 -27.06 6.81
N ASN A 494 1.76 -25.76 6.90
CA ASN A 494 3.10 -25.23 6.73
C ASN A 494 3.98 -25.57 7.95
N ASP A 495 3.44 -25.38 9.17
CA ASP A 495 4.10 -25.70 10.44
C ASP A 495 4.57 -27.14 10.51
N ALA A 496 3.78 -28.08 9.98
CA ALA A 496 4.11 -29.50 9.95
C ALA A 496 5.40 -29.84 9.18
N LYS A 497 5.84 -28.93 8.28
CA LYS A 497 7.04 -29.06 7.44
C LYS A 497 8.19 -28.16 7.92
N ALA A 498 8.02 -27.45 9.04
CA ALA A 498 8.88 -26.38 9.52
C ALA A 498 9.48 -26.68 10.88
N LEU A 499 10.47 -25.88 11.29
CA LEU A 499 10.87 -25.75 12.68
C LEU A 499 9.91 -24.76 13.37
N THR A 500 9.31 -25.15 14.47
CA THR A 500 8.40 -24.29 15.23
C THR A 500 8.85 -24.12 16.67
N TYR A 501 8.66 -22.93 17.23
CA TYR A 501 8.92 -22.61 18.61
C TYR A 501 7.72 -21.87 19.19
N THR A 502 7.15 -22.42 20.29
CA THR A 502 5.83 -21.99 20.75
C THR A 502 5.86 -21.73 22.26
N THR A 503 5.27 -20.63 22.74
CA THR A 503 5.13 -20.34 24.16
C THR A 503 4.16 -21.31 24.84
N PRO A 504 4.19 -21.47 26.18
CA PRO A 504 3.03 -21.93 26.92
C PRO A 504 1.80 -21.07 26.62
N PRO A 505 0.57 -21.54 26.97
CA PRO A 505 -0.63 -20.71 26.90
C PRO A 505 -0.42 -19.40 27.67
N LEU A 506 -0.74 -18.27 27.05
CA LEU A 506 -0.58 -16.96 27.65
C LEU A 506 -1.48 -16.80 28.88
N GLU A 507 -0.93 -16.39 30.01
CA GLU A 507 -1.69 -16.13 31.24
C GLU A 507 -2.57 -14.88 31.14
N LYS A 508 -2.14 -13.90 30.32
CA LYS A 508 -2.86 -12.67 29.97
C LYS A 508 -2.71 -12.41 28.48
N ALA A 509 -3.60 -11.61 27.92
CA ALA A 509 -3.43 -11.14 26.55
C ALA A 509 -2.13 -10.34 26.41
N ALA A 510 -1.47 -10.46 25.25
CA ALA A 510 -0.21 -9.76 24.94
C ALA A 510 -0.36 -8.93 23.66
N GLN A 511 -0.15 -7.63 23.75
CA GLN A 511 -0.16 -6.75 22.59
C GLN A 511 1.25 -6.66 22.01
N VAL A 512 1.43 -7.11 20.77
CA VAL A 512 2.65 -6.93 19.98
C VAL A 512 2.40 -5.80 19.00
N THR A 513 3.12 -4.67 19.14
CA THR A 513 2.94 -3.49 18.28
C THR A 513 4.30 -2.89 17.95
N GLY A 514 4.74 -3.02 16.71
CA GLY A 514 6.07 -2.59 16.24
C GLY A 514 6.68 -3.59 15.27
N HIS A 515 8.00 -3.62 15.23
CA HIS A 515 8.80 -4.49 14.37
C HIS A 515 9.40 -5.65 15.19
N PRO A 516 8.89 -6.89 15.07
CA PRO A 516 9.60 -8.04 15.65
C PRO A 516 10.95 -8.23 14.98
N VAL A 517 11.99 -8.59 15.75
CA VAL A 517 13.35 -8.84 15.21
C VAL A 517 13.74 -10.26 15.55
N ILE A 518 14.18 -11.00 14.55
CA ILE A 518 14.64 -12.37 14.70
C ILE A 518 16.16 -12.47 14.64
N HIS A 519 16.73 -13.36 15.44
CA HIS A 519 18.13 -13.73 15.48
C HIS A 519 18.22 -15.24 15.33
N VAL A 520 18.63 -15.72 14.18
CA VAL A 520 18.79 -17.15 13.89
C VAL A 520 20.27 -17.46 13.76
N TRP A 521 20.78 -18.33 14.63
CA TRP A 521 22.10 -18.93 14.51
C TRP A 521 21.99 -20.27 13.82
N LEU A 522 22.78 -20.49 12.77
CA LEU A 522 22.73 -21.74 12.03
C LEU A 522 24.09 -22.17 11.47
N LYS A 523 24.19 -23.47 11.18
CA LYS A 523 25.22 -24.08 10.31
C LYS A 523 24.51 -24.75 9.13
N SER A 524 25.16 -24.79 7.98
CA SER A 524 24.60 -25.41 6.78
C SER A 524 25.66 -26.23 6.04
N ASP A 525 25.22 -27.23 5.29
CA ASP A 525 26.06 -28.02 4.36
C ASP A 525 26.21 -27.34 2.97
N VAL A 526 25.53 -26.18 2.78
CA VAL A 526 25.64 -25.37 1.56
C VAL A 526 26.04 -23.94 1.89
N PRO A 527 26.71 -23.23 0.95
CA PRO A 527 27.21 -21.87 1.21
C PRO A 527 26.10 -20.80 1.24
N ASP A 528 24.89 -21.12 0.81
CA ASP A 528 23.76 -20.16 0.80
C ASP A 528 22.42 -20.87 0.87
N LEU A 529 21.46 -20.24 1.53
CA LEU A 529 20.05 -20.66 1.63
C LEU A 529 19.18 -19.47 2.08
N ASP A 530 17.88 -19.60 1.91
CA ASP A 530 16.91 -18.60 2.35
C ASP A 530 16.30 -19.00 3.70
N ILE A 531 16.09 -18.02 4.58
CA ILE A 531 15.36 -18.20 5.85
C ILE A 531 14.10 -17.34 5.80
N PHE A 532 12.97 -17.97 6.07
CA PHE A 532 11.67 -17.32 6.26
C PHE A 532 11.23 -17.54 7.71
N ALA A 533 10.77 -16.48 8.35
CA ALA A 533 10.25 -16.51 9.70
C ALA A 533 8.83 -15.97 9.74
N TYR A 534 7.91 -16.74 10.33
CA TYR A 534 6.51 -16.35 10.50
C TYR A 534 6.23 -16.18 11.99
N LEU A 535 5.52 -15.11 12.36
CA LEU A 535 4.93 -14.93 13.68
C LEU A 535 3.46 -15.30 13.62
N GLU A 536 3.00 -16.14 14.52
CA GLU A 536 1.68 -16.76 14.47
C GLU A 536 1.02 -16.80 15.87
N GLU A 537 -0.32 -16.77 15.89
CA GLU A 537 -1.11 -17.09 17.07
C GLU A 537 -1.65 -18.51 16.95
N VAL A 538 -1.43 -19.34 17.99
CA VAL A 538 -1.99 -20.70 18.06
C VAL A 538 -3.09 -20.76 19.11
N ASP A 539 -4.30 -21.17 18.71
CA ASP A 539 -5.43 -21.33 19.59
C ASP A 539 -5.41 -22.68 20.34
N GLY A 540 -6.34 -22.88 21.29
CA GLY A 540 -6.47 -24.13 22.05
C GLY A 540 -6.88 -25.34 21.20
N GLY A 541 -7.30 -25.17 19.96
CA GLY A 541 -7.59 -26.21 18.97
C GLY A 541 -6.40 -26.54 18.07
N GLY A 542 -5.27 -25.86 18.24
CA GLY A 542 -4.07 -26.03 17.41
C GLY A 542 -4.19 -25.40 16.02
N ASN A 543 -5.14 -24.46 15.81
CA ASN A 543 -5.18 -23.65 14.60
C ASN A 543 -4.12 -22.56 14.70
N SER A 544 -3.35 -22.38 13.65
CA SER A 544 -2.26 -21.40 13.54
C SER A 544 -2.68 -20.25 12.63
N THR A 545 -2.80 -19.06 13.21
CA THR A 545 -3.17 -17.84 12.50
C THR A 545 -1.92 -17.04 12.18
N TYR A 546 -1.69 -16.74 10.89
CA TYR A 546 -0.62 -15.87 10.43
C TYR A 546 -0.80 -14.44 10.96
N ILE A 547 0.29 -13.84 11.47
CA ILE A 547 0.31 -12.45 11.95
C ILE A 547 1.21 -11.58 11.09
N THR A 548 2.50 -11.95 10.98
CA THR A 548 3.47 -11.26 10.15
C THR A 548 4.65 -12.16 9.83
N GLU A 549 5.51 -11.71 8.92
CA GLU A 549 6.64 -12.47 8.42
C GLU A 549 7.84 -11.59 8.08
N GLY A 550 8.99 -12.22 7.95
CA GLY A 550 10.20 -11.64 7.39
C GLY A 550 11.09 -12.72 6.81
N ASN A 551 12.04 -12.33 5.98
CA ASN A 551 12.95 -13.27 5.35
C ASN A 551 14.33 -12.66 5.11
N LEU A 552 15.34 -13.53 5.00
CA LEU A 552 16.71 -13.13 4.65
C LEU A 552 17.42 -14.29 3.94
N ARG A 553 18.08 -13.98 2.81
CA ARG A 553 19.06 -14.87 2.20
C ARG A 553 20.34 -14.87 3.02
N ALA A 554 20.84 -16.03 3.38
CA ALA A 554 21.95 -16.17 4.31
C ALA A 554 23.25 -15.49 3.85
N SER A 555 23.51 -15.49 2.56
CA SER A 555 24.68 -14.78 2.00
C SER A 555 24.55 -13.25 2.08
N HIS A 556 23.35 -12.69 2.28
CA HIS A 556 23.10 -11.26 2.46
C HIS A 556 23.11 -10.81 3.93
N ARG A 557 23.56 -11.65 4.87
CA ARG A 557 23.47 -11.41 6.33
C ARG A 557 24.36 -10.29 6.87
N SER A 558 25.33 -9.79 6.07
CA SER A 558 26.20 -8.70 6.51
C SER A 558 25.37 -7.47 6.89
N LEU A 559 25.54 -7.00 8.13
CA LEU A 559 24.89 -5.78 8.59
C LEU A 559 25.64 -4.56 8.05
N GLY A 560 24.89 -3.58 7.58
CA GLY A 560 25.37 -2.31 7.08
C GLY A 560 24.74 -1.12 7.80
N GLN A 561 25.01 0.08 7.29
CA GLN A 561 24.39 1.31 7.76
C GLN A 561 23.37 1.79 6.74
N ALA A 562 22.13 1.99 7.17
CA ALA A 562 21.08 2.56 6.32
C ALA A 562 21.40 4.01 5.93
N PRO A 563 21.07 4.45 4.70
CA PRO A 563 21.21 5.84 4.29
C PRO A 563 20.09 6.75 4.81
N TYR A 564 19.27 6.26 5.73
CA TYR A 564 18.15 6.93 6.38
C TYR A 564 17.95 6.36 7.80
N ASP A 565 17.13 7.00 8.62
CA ASP A 565 16.72 6.45 9.92
C ASP A 565 15.89 5.17 9.70
N ASN A 566 16.46 4.03 10.01
CA ASN A 566 15.83 2.72 9.88
C ASN A 566 15.22 2.21 11.20
N LEU A 567 14.95 3.10 12.16
CA LEU A 567 14.36 2.79 13.46
C LEU A 567 15.22 1.82 14.31
N GLY A 568 16.51 1.74 14.06
CA GLY A 568 17.42 0.82 14.74
C GLY A 568 17.27 -0.66 14.35
N LEU A 569 16.56 -0.95 13.27
CA LEU A 569 16.35 -2.30 12.76
C LEU A 569 17.64 -2.84 12.09
N PRO A 570 17.82 -4.17 11.99
CA PRO A 570 18.89 -4.74 11.18
C PRO A 570 18.79 -4.24 9.72
N TYR A 571 19.90 -3.72 9.19
CA TYR A 571 19.94 -3.23 7.82
C TYR A 571 20.99 -3.99 7.00
N HIS A 572 20.59 -4.45 5.84
CA HIS A 572 21.42 -5.15 4.87
C HIS A 572 21.53 -4.30 3.60
N CYS A 573 22.77 -3.98 3.19
CA CYS A 573 22.97 -3.14 1.98
C CYS A 573 22.64 -3.87 0.70
N HIS A 574 22.74 -5.20 0.69
CA HIS A 574 22.49 -6.06 -0.48
C HIS A 574 23.38 -5.75 -1.70
N TYR A 575 24.57 -5.15 -1.47
CA TYR A 575 25.56 -4.97 -2.52
C TYR A 575 26.31 -6.27 -2.77
N LYS A 576 26.78 -6.48 -4.00
CA LYS A 576 27.56 -7.65 -4.35
C LYS A 576 28.83 -7.81 -3.49
N SER A 577 29.44 -6.68 -3.11
CA SER A 577 30.62 -6.64 -2.23
C SER A 577 30.36 -7.15 -0.81
N ASP A 578 29.10 -7.09 -0.36
CA ASP A 578 28.74 -7.40 1.04
C ASP A 578 28.32 -8.87 1.21
N MET A 579 28.37 -9.63 0.13
CA MET A 579 28.01 -11.04 0.15
C MET A 579 28.95 -11.85 1.05
N ALA A 580 28.35 -12.58 1.97
CA ALA A 580 29.05 -13.41 2.94
C ALA A 580 28.51 -14.86 2.91
N PRO A 581 29.00 -15.73 2.04
CA PRO A 581 28.61 -17.14 2.02
C PRO A 581 28.79 -17.80 3.39
N ILE A 582 27.95 -18.79 3.72
CA ILE A 582 28.06 -19.57 4.95
C ILE A 582 29.37 -20.38 4.88
N PRO A 583 30.33 -20.22 5.83
CA PRO A 583 31.51 -21.05 5.88
C PRO A 583 31.14 -22.49 6.27
N ALA A 584 31.75 -23.47 5.67
CA ALA A 584 31.42 -24.89 5.89
C ALA A 584 31.63 -25.27 7.37
N GLY A 585 30.56 -25.72 8.02
CA GLY A 585 30.56 -26.19 9.41
C GLY A 585 30.66 -25.09 10.48
N GLU A 586 30.79 -23.81 10.10
CA GLU A 586 30.88 -22.70 11.05
C GLU A 586 29.50 -22.11 11.32
N PRO A 587 29.23 -21.65 12.56
CA PRO A 587 27.99 -20.99 12.89
C PRO A 587 27.97 -19.57 12.32
N VAL A 588 26.81 -19.19 11.78
CA VAL A 588 26.54 -17.80 11.33
C VAL A 588 25.25 -17.30 11.96
N GLU A 589 25.18 -15.99 12.22
CA GLU A 589 23.98 -15.31 12.65
C GLU A 589 23.29 -14.64 11.46
N LEU A 590 21.96 -14.80 11.39
CA LEU A 590 21.07 -14.00 10.57
C LEU A 590 20.18 -13.17 11.49
N ALA A 591 20.29 -11.84 11.42
CA ALA A 591 19.47 -10.91 12.17
C ALA A 591 18.65 -10.07 11.20
N PHE A 592 17.32 -10.14 11.26
CA PHE A 592 16.43 -9.37 10.39
C PHE A 592 15.10 -9.06 11.09
N ASP A 593 14.44 -8.00 10.65
CA ASP A 593 13.12 -7.66 11.15
C ASP A 593 12.01 -8.38 10.36
N LEU A 594 10.93 -8.69 11.06
CA LEU A 594 9.66 -9.03 10.43
C LEU A 594 8.92 -7.73 10.09
N LEU A 595 8.05 -7.79 9.11
CA LEU A 595 7.21 -6.64 8.76
C LEU A 595 6.41 -6.19 9.99
N PRO A 596 6.25 -4.86 10.21
CA PRO A 596 5.60 -4.34 11.41
C PRO A 596 4.15 -4.80 11.50
N THR A 597 3.69 -4.96 12.75
CA THR A 597 2.33 -5.39 13.05
C THR A 597 1.80 -4.68 14.29
N SER A 598 0.49 -4.71 14.47
CA SER A 598 -0.18 -4.44 15.73
C SER A 598 -1.25 -5.49 15.96
N TYR A 599 -0.98 -6.42 16.89
CA TYR A 599 -1.81 -7.59 17.12
C TYR A 599 -1.95 -7.90 18.62
N LEU A 600 -3.17 -8.22 19.04
CA LEU A 600 -3.49 -8.64 20.40
C LEU A 600 -3.60 -10.16 20.45
N PHE A 601 -2.54 -10.83 20.92
CA PHE A 601 -2.58 -12.26 21.24
C PHE A 601 -3.50 -12.51 22.42
N ARG A 602 -4.42 -13.45 22.29
CA ARG A 602 -5.45 -13.69 23.30
C ARG A 602 -4.93 -14.50 24.47
N LYS A 603 -5.45 -14.22 25.66
CA LYS A 603 -5.25 -15.09 26.82
C LYS A 603 -5.65 -16.52 26.49
N GLY A 604 -4.81 -17.49 26.88
CA GLY A 604 -5.00 -18.92 26.63
C GLY A 604 -4.48 -19.40 25.26
N ASN A 605 -4.28 -18.50 24.30
CA ASN A 605 -3.58 -18.80 23.06
C ASN A 605 -2.06 -18.73 23.25
N ARG A 606 -1.29 -19.04 22.24
CA ARG A 606 0.17 -19.14 22.26
C ARG A 606 0.77 -18.28 21.17
N ILE A 607 1.95 -17.75 21.42
CA ILE A 607 2.80 -17.11 20.40
C ILE A 607 3.68 -18.20 19.79
N ARG A 608 3.75 -18.26 18.47
CA ARG A 608 4.62 -19.18 17.73
C ARG A 608 5.51 -18.41 16.76
N VAL A 609 6.76 -18.88 16.65
CA VAL A 609 7.68 -18.57 15.56
C VAL A 609 7.89 -19.83 14.73
N THR A 610 7.64 -19.72 13.43
CA THR A 610 7.85 -20.81 12.46
C THR A 610 8.99 -20.42 11.53
N ILE A 611 9.97 -21.33 11.34
CA ILE A 611 11.14 -21.14 10.48
C ILE A 611 11.11 -22.14 9.35
N THR A 612 11.21 -21.64 8.11
CA THR A 612 11.33 -22.43 6.88
C THR A 612 12.48 -21.92 6.01
N CYS A 613 12.79 -22.64 4.91
CA CYS A 613 13.81 -22.22 3.95
C CYS A 613 13.23 -21.98 2.54
N ALA A 614 11.93 -21.97 2.40
CA ALA A 614 11.23 -21.63 1.17
C ALA A 614 9.85 -21.03 1.47
N ASP A 615 9.34 -20.24 0.55
CA ASP A 615 7.95 -19.88 0.41
C ASP A 615 7.57 -20.00 -1.08
N ALA A 616 7.17 -21.20 -1.47
CA ALA A 616 7.10 -21.66 -2.86
C ALA A 616 6.15 -20.84 -3.73
N ASP A 617 5.07 -20.30 -3.19
CA ASP A 617 4.12 -19.50 -3.95
C ASP A 617 4.61 -18.06 -4.17
N ASN A 618 5.42 -17.52 -3.26
CA ASN A 618 5.73 -16.10 -3.23
C ASN A 618 7.15 -15.76 -3.68
N PHE A 619 8.15 -16.60 -3.34
CA PHE A 619 9.56 -16.29 -3.57
C PHE A 619 10.27 -17.33 -4.43
N GLU A 620 11.33 -16.89 -5.10
CA GLU A 620 12.18 -17.77 -5.88
C GLU A 620 13.40 -18.21 -5.06
N THR A 621 13.28 -19.39 -4.44
CA THR A 621 14.38 -20.05 -3.74
C THR A 621 15.08 -21.03 -4.69
N PRO A 622 16.42 -20.99 -4.82
CA PRO A 622 17.16 -21.97 -5.63
C PRO A 622 16.96 -23.39 -5.11
N VAL A 623 16.44 -24.28 -5.97
CA VAL A 623 16.21 -25.69 -5.62
C VAL A 623 17.49 -26.49 -5.83
N LEU A 624 18.04 -27.05 -4.77
CA LEU A 624 19.22 -27.92 -4.78
C LEU A 624 18.84 -29.39 -4.62
N ASN A 625 19.60 -30.27 -5.22
CA ASN A 625 19.44 -31.72 -5.08
C ASN A 625 20.81 -32.38 -4.83
N PRO A 626 21.04 -33.03 -3.67
CA PRO A 626 20.06 -33.23 -2.58
C PRO A 626 19.65 -31.93 -1.91
N ALA A 627 18.49 -31.94 -1.24
CA ALA A 627 18.01 -30.79 -0.48
C ALA A 627 18.99 -30.47 0.66
N PRO A 628 19.34 -29.19 0.90
CA PRO A 628 20.27 -28.78 1.92
C PRO A 628 19.82 -29.18 3.33
N LYS A 629 20.79 -29.38 4.20
CA LYS A 629 20.58 -29.59 5.63
C LYS A 629 21.14 -28.42 6.41
N LEU A 630 20.39 -27.94 7.37
CA LEU A 630 20.81 -26.94 8.32
C LEU A 630 20.63 -27.40 9.75
N HIS A 631 21.48 -26.90 10.64
CA HIS A 631 21.38 -27.03 12.09
C HIS A 631 21.06 -25.65 12.64
N LEU A 632 19.83 -25.44 13.11
CA LEU A 632 19.45 -24.24 13.82
C LEU A 632 19.95 -24.35 15.26
N LEU A 633 20.86 -23.48 15.66
CA LEU A 633 21.52 -23.52 16.96
C LEU A 633 20.67 -22.79 18.00
N ARG A 634 20.60 -23.35 19.22
CA ARG A 634 19.81 -22.82 20.33
C ARG A 634 20.49 -23.09 21.68
N ASP A 635 21.78 -22.97 21.70
CA ASP A 635 22.60 -23.19 22.90
C ASP A 635 23.07 -21.86 23.51
N MET A 636 23.80 -21.97 24.64
CA MET A 636 24.29 -20.79 25.37
C MET A 636 25.24 -19.89 24.58
N ASN A 637 25.95 -20.43 23.57
CA ASN A 637 26.89 -19.67 22.75
C ASN A 637 26.20 -19.08 21.49
N TYR A 638 25.16 -19.73 21.00
CA TYR A 638 24.45 -19.41 19.78
C TYR A 638 22.93 -19.40 20.01
N PRO A 639 22.42 -18.44 20.84
CA PRO A 639 21.03 -18.44 21.31
C PRO A 639 20.09 -17.84 20.26
N SER A 640 19.55 -18.67 19.37
CA SER A 640 18.50 -18.20 18.45
C SER A 640 17.29 -17.69 19.23
N SER A 641 16.70 -16.59 18.77
CA SER A 641 15.67 -15.87 19.51
C SER A 641 14.83 -14.94 18.62
N ILE A 642 13.70 -14.49 19.16
CA ILE A 642 12.92 -13.39 18.64
C ILE A 642 12.78 -12.28 19.69
N GLN A 643 12.90 -11.04 19.27
CA GLN A 643 12.55 -9.86 20.06
C GLN A 643 11.14 -9.39 19.65
N LEU A 644 10.21 -9.38 20.60
CA LEU A 644 8.84 -8.92 20.38
C LEU A 644 8.64 -7.53 20.96
N PRO A 645 8.09 -6.59 20.19
CA PRO A 645 7.72 -5.25 20.66
C PRO A 645 6.40 -5.32 21.44
N ILE A 646 6.48 -5.51 22.76
CA ILE A 646 5.33 -5.65 23.65
C ILE A 646 4.88 -4.26 24.11
N VAL A 647 3.58 -4.00 24.01
CA VAL A 647 2.92 -2.84 24.63
C VAL A 647 2.19 -3.34 25.86
N PRO A 648 2.52 -2.84 27.08
CA PRO A 648 1.94 -3.28 28.35
C PRO A 648 0.43 -3.11 28.48
#